data_e63c07c8d4ff9d67c81b17008f03788d
#
_entry.id   e63c07c8d4ff9d67c81b17008f03788d
#
_cell.length_a   1.000
_cell.length_b   1.000
_cell.length_c   1.000
_cell.angle_alpha   90.00
_cell.angle_beta   90.00
_cell.angle_gamma   90.00
#
_symmetry.space_group_name_H-M   'P 1'
#
loop_
_entity.id
_entity.type
_entity.pdbx_description
1 polymer ?
#
loop_
_entity_poly.entity_id
_entity_poly.type
_entity_poly.pdbx_seq_one_letter_code
_entity_poly.pdbx_strand_id
1 'polypeptide(L)'
;MTASACLLAAHVAVQAAAIPDPDPAHWGHPLPEAWLTDAVDGRPRTDDRGFDVGHYDLNLRIDPEAETLAGDVTVRLAFVGAPPDSVVLDLGPGLLVDEVLWDGTPAGFLHHDEELLVATPAAPADTAAILVRYHGSPQPHGTFNAGMLFRTLGDSPADPRGKTVFTMSEPWSAHSWWPCKDHPADKATVTIAVTAPDTMRVVANGALIAETVADPGWRRFVWDALHPMSTYLVCLNVSQYVEWEETCAAAAGGLPLTYHVYPDDAANAAIEFEPVCDMITFMESICGPYPFPGERYGQVAIKWGGAMEHQTCTSLGRFIFTGDGRFANIILHELAHQWFGDLITPADWPDIWLNEGFATYFEALWLEETQGREAYLGKMRHIGPDLHPDLFTGDSPLVDPDPILPNTLVYHKGAWVLHMLRGALGDAVFFDFVHDYVRDPARAHGSVTTADLIAAASAAAGSDAGPLLRPWLETAEAPQLRWRVESLPLSSGGQRHVLYLEQTQPTLFELTLPVRLTTAAGTTDDTVVLAARSAAYDWDLDGPLEAFVLDPEGWLLFADEPLPPPAVALAPPRPNPAGADGARLSFAVNRDGPVRITLHDARGRELGAWDLGEMSAREAPYAWHWLGHDGDGRPVASGTYWLAVWNGDRRASRKLTLTR
;
A
#
# COMPACT_ATOMS: atom_id res chain seq x y z
N MET A 1 -4.19 47.27 5.71
CA MET A 1 -5.62 47.14 5.44
C MET A 1 -5.80 46.63 4.04
N THR A 2 -6.19 45.37 3.97
CA THR A 2 -7.05 44.76 2.96
C THR A 2 -6.53 44.63 1.53
N ALA A 3 -6.06 43.47 1.23
CA ALA A 3 -6.28 42.76 -0.05
C ALA A 3 -5.93 41.29 0.15
N SER A 4 -6.81 40.53 0.81
CA SER A 4 -6.73 39.08 0.86
C SER A 4 -8.10 38.53 1.28
N ALA A 5 -9.06 38.65 0.39
CA ALA A 5 -10.38 38.00 0.50
C ALA A 5 -11.17 38.28 -0.77
N CYS A 6 -10.90 37.59 -1.87
CA CYS A 6 -11.78 37.48 -3.03
C CYS A 6 -11.11 36.57 -4.09
N LEU A 7 -11.01 35.26 -3.80
CA LEU A 7 -10.73 34.23 -4.81
C LEU A 7 -11.34 32.90 -4.35
N LEU A 8 -12.59 32.98 -3.85
CA LEU A 8 -13.41 31.80 -3.60
C LEU A 8 -14.85 32.18 -4.03
N ALA A 9 -15.12 32.12 -5.32
CA ALA A 9 -16.49 31.98 -5.85
C ALA A 9 -16.44 32.05 -7.39
N ALA A 10 -16.03 30.99 -8.04
CA ALA A 10 -16.42 30.67 -9.40
C ALA A 10 -16.23 29.15 -9.64
N HIS A 11 -16.79 28.32 -8.78
CA HIS A 11 -17.07 26.93 -9.17
C HIS A 11 -18.40 26.98 -9.94
N VAL A 12 -18.28 26.87 -11.25
CA VAL A 12 -19.38 26.50 -12.11
C VAL A 12 -19.80 25.11 -11.66
N ALA A 13 -21.00 25.00 -11.10
CA ALA A 13 -21.64 23.74 -10.80
C ALA A 13 -21.95 23.06 -12.14
N VAL A 14 -21.00 22.30 -12.65
CA VAL A 14 -21.30 21.21 -13.57
C VAL A 14 -22.04 20.19 -12.70
N GLN A 15 -23.33 20.00 -12.95
CA GLN A 15 -24.06 18.86 -12.41
C GLN A 15 -23.37 17.61 -12.99
N ALA A 16 -22.42 17.07 -12.24
CA ALA A 16 -21.95 15.73 -12.45
C ALA A 16 -23.17 14.82 -12.34
N ALA A 17 -23.51 14.14 -13.44
CA ALA A 17 -24.43 13.01 -13.35
C ALA A 17 -23.86 12.11 -12.25
N ALA A 18 -24.69 11.78 -11.26
CA ALA A 18 -24.28 10.91 -10.17
C ALA A 18 -23.72 9.63 -10.78
N ILE A 19 -22.41 9.44 -10.68
CA ILE A 19 -21.76 8.17 -10.99
C ILE A 19 -22.44 7.17 -10.06
N PRO A 20 -23.03 6.08 -10.58
CA PRO A 20 -23.67 5.08 -9.72
C PRO A 20 -22.63 4.59 -8.72
N ASP A 21 -23.06 4.47 -7.46
CA ASP A 21 -22.27 3.96 -6.35
C ASP A 21 -21.56 2.68 -6.82
N PRO A 22 -20.22 2.67 -6.99
CA PRO A 22 -19.55 1.50 -7.50
C PRO A 22 -19.78 0.37 -6.50
N ASP A 23 -20.22 -0.79 -6.98
CA ASP A 23 -20.38 -1.97 -6.17
C ASP A 23 -19.08 -2.20 -5.38
N PRO A 24 -19.12 -2.22 -4.03
CA PRO A 24 -17.92 -2.43 -3.21
C PRO A 24 -17.08 -3.65 -3.63
N ALA A 25 -17.67 -4.64 -4.25
CA ALA A 25 -16.97 -5.81 -4.81
C ALA A 25 -15.96 -5.49 -5.93
N HIS A 26 -15.93 -4.26 -6.46
CA HIS A 26 -15.04 -3.85 -7.57
C HIS A 26 -13.93 -2.88 -7.13
N TRP A 27 -13.77 -2.62 -5.85
CA TRP A 27 -12.77 -1.66 -5.33
C TRP A 27 -11.40 -2.28 -5.05
N GLY A 28 -11.25 -3.57 -5.17
CA GLY A 28 -9.97 -4.26 -5.10
C GLY A 28 -9.62 -4.84 -6.47
N HIS A 29 -8.36 -4.78 -6.88
CA HIS A 29 -7.88 -5.59 -7.97
C HIS A 29 -7.97 -7.06 -7.56
N PRO A 30 -8.91 -7.87 -8.04
CA PRO A 30 -8.76 -9.30 -7.91
C PRO A 30 -7.83 -9.74 -9.04
N LEU A 31 -6.52 -9.77 -8.78
CA LEU A 31 -5.69 -10.63 -9.60
C LEU A 31 -6.26 -12.05 -9.48
N PRO A 32 -6.39 -12.81 -10.58
CA PRO A 32 -6.83 -14.20 -10.50
C PRO A 32 -6.00 -14.97 -9.47
N GLU A 33 -6.64 -15.73 -8.57
CA GLU A 33 -5.97 -16.56 -7.56
C GLU A 33 -4.87 -17.47 -8.14
N ALA A 34 -4.97 -17.84 -9.42
CA ALA A 34 -3.96 -18.60 -10.14
C ALA A 34 -2.62 -17.86 -10.31
N TRP A 35 -2.55 -16.56 -10.06
CA TRP A 35 -1.33 -15.77 -10.20
C TRP A 35 -0.57 -15.60 -8.88
N LEU A 36 -1.14 -16.05 -7.78
CA LEU A 36 -0.57 -15.90 -6.43
C LEU A 36 0.31 -17.08 -5.99
N THR A 37 0.51 -18.12 -6.84
CA THR A 37 1.08 -19.39 -6.37
C THR A 37 2.49 -19.70 -6.88
N ASP A 38 3.02 -18.98 -7.87
CA ASP A 38 4.38 -19.24 -8.34
C ASP A 38 5.34 -18.18 -7.76
N ALA A 39 6.25 -18.64 -6.91
CA ALA A 39 7.34 -17.82 -6.41
C ALA A 39 8.12 -17.23 -7.58
N VAL A 40 8.34 -15.92 -7.57
CA VAL A 40 9.29 -15.26 -8.46
C VAL A 40 10.64 -15.91 -8.20
N ASP A 41 11.20 -16.63 -9.18
CA ASP A 41 12.58 -17.12 -9.11
C ASP A 41 13.51 -15.91 -9.32
N GLY A 42 13.44 -14.97 -8.37
CA GLY A 42 14.10 -13.70 -8.40
C GLY A 42 15.29 -13.68 -7.47
N ARG A 43 16.48 -13.98 -8.00
CA ARG A 43 17.69 -13.47 -7.35
C ARG A 43 17.65 -11.95 -7.50
N PRO A 44 17.82 -11.16 -6.41
CA PRO A 44 17.93 -9.72 -6.53
C PRO A 44 19.08 -9.39 -7.48
N ARG A 45 18.76 -8.74 -8.59
CA ARG A 45 19.75 -8.24 -9.54
C ARG A 45 20.32 -6.98 -8.92
N THR A 46 21.62 -6.95 -8.67
CA THR A 46 22.24 -5.82 -8.01
C THR A 46 22.47 -4.68 -9.00
N ASP A 47 22.22 -3.45 -8.56
CA ASP A 47 22.58 -2.24 -9.33
C ASP A 47 24.11 -2.07 -9.47
N ASP A 48 24.89 -2.65 -8.55
CA ASP A 48 26.36 -2.51 -8.50
C ASP A 48 27.06 -3.37 -9.57
N ARG A 49 26.92 -2.95 -10.84
CA ARG A 49 27.61 -3.59 -11.99
C ARG A 49 28.80 -2.75 -12.49
N GLY A 50 29.13 -1.63 -11.84
CA GLY A 50 30.23 -0.76 -12.20
C GLY A 50 29.95 0.15 -13.41
N PHE A 51 28.69 0.31 -13.82
CA PHE A 51 28.27 1.22 -14.86
C PHE A 51 26.85 1.71 -14.64
N ASP A 52 26.54 2.87 -15.24
CA ASP A 52 25.25 3.54 -15.29
C ASP A 52 24.83 3.72 -16.74
N VAL A 53 23.57 3.44 -17.08
CA VAL A 53 23.07 3.58 -18.44
C VAL A 53 22.34 4.90 -18.60
N GLY A 54 22.86 5.76 -19.49
CA GLY A 54 22.25 7.06 -19.76
C GLY A 54 21.21 7.03 -20.88
N HIS A 55 21.30 6.08 -21.82
CA HIS A 55 20.39 6.03 -22.96
C HIS A 55 20.35 4.64 -23.62
N TYR A 56 19.16 4.27 -24.10
CA TYR A 56 18.95 3.11 -24.95
C TYR A 56 18.38 3.53 -26.31
N ASP A 57 18.99 3.06 -27.41
CA ASP A 57 18.42 3.12 -28.75
C ASP A 57 17.86 1.75 -29.12
N LEU A 58 16.56 1.57 -29.12
CA LEU A 58 15.88 0.33 -29.50
C LEU A 58 15.44 0.44 -30.97
N ASN A 59 15.99 -0.37 -31.86
CA ASN A 59 15.55 -0.46 -33.24
C ASN A 59 15.08 -1.89 -33.54
N LEU A 60 13.76 -2.08 -33.50
CA LEU A 60 13.12 -3.38 -33.45
C LEU A 60 12.29 -3.64 -34.71
N ARG A 61 12.23 -4.90 -35.15
CA ARG A 61 11.27 -5.41 -36.10
C ARG A 61 10.44 -6.51 -35.46
N ILE A 62 9.14 -6.35 -35.46
CA ILE A 62 8.19 -7.26 -34.83
C ILE A 62 7.28 -7.86 -35.87
N ASP A 63 7.23 -9.18 -35.92
CA ASP A 63 6.26 -9.93 -36.73
C ASP A 63 5.23 -10.59 -35.76
N PRO A 64 4.04 -10.00 -35.61
CA PRO A 64 3.01 -10.53 -34.73
C PRO A 64 2.51 -11.92 -35.12
N GLU A 65 2.48 -12.23 -36.43
CA GLU A 65 1.97 -13.53 -36.88
C GLU A 65 2.99 -14.64 -36.67
N ALA A 66 4.27 -14.35 -36.85
CA ALA A 66 5.36 -15.28 -36.58
C ALA A 66 5.74 -15.36 -35.09
N GLU A 67 5.24 -14.41 -34.26
CA GLU A 67 5.59 -14.24 -32.84
C GLU A 67 7.12 -14.07 -32.65
N THR A 68 7.73 -13.24 -33.51
CA THR A 68 9.17 -13.04 -33.52
C THR A 68 9.55 -11.56 -33.41
N LEU A 69 10.75 -11.38 -32.84
CA LEU A 69 11.41 -10.10 -32.69
C LEU A 69 12.81 -10.17 -33.28
N ALA A 70 13.24 -9.14 -34.02
CA ALA A 70 14.64 -8.89 -34.33
C ALA A 70 14.98 -7.46 -33.90
N GLY A 71 16.15 -7.28 -33.30
CA GLY A 71 16.54 -5.99 -32.72
C GLY A 71 18.02 -5.66 -32.92
N ASP A 72 18.25 -4.37 -33.14
CA ASP A 72 19.53 -3.68 -33.00
C ASP A 72 19.39 -2.73 -31.81
N VAL A 73 19.93 -3.07 -30.65
CA VAL A 73 19.83 -2.26 -29.45
C VAL A 73 21.18 -1.67 -29.08
N THR A 74 21.27 -0.35 -28.97
CA THR A 74 22.47 0.33 -28.49
C THR A 74 22.30 0.78 -27.07
N VAL A 75 23.14 0.26 -26.17
CA VAL A 75 23.25 0.67 -24.78
C VAL A 75 24.37 1.70 -24.64
N ARG A 76 24.04 2.93 -24.22
CA ARG A 76 24.99 4.00 -23.97
C ARG A 76 25.21 4.14 -22.49
N LEU A 77 26.40 3.83 -22.03
CA LEU A 77 26.72 3.76 -20.60
C LEU A 77 27.94 4.59 -20.23
N ALA A 78 28.03 4.92 -18.96
CA ALA A 78 29.22 5.49 -18.30
C ALA A 78 29.69 4.56 -17.17
N PHE A 79 31.00 4.41 -17.02
CA PHE A 79 31.54 3.60 -15.93
C PHE A 79 31.49 4.32 -14.60
N VAL A 80 31.09 3.60 -13.55
CA VAL A 80 31.09 4.05 -12.16
C VAL A 80 32.32 3.45 -11.46
N GLY A 81 33.38 4.24 -11.33
CA GLY A 81 34.66 3.77 -10.83
C GLY A 81 35.54 3.10 -11.89
N ALA A 82 36.25 2.05 -11.54
CA ALA A 82 37.08 1.31 -12.51
C ALA A 82 36.21 0.44 -13.42
N PRO A 83 36.42 0.45 -14.76
CA PRO A 83 35.67 -0.41 -15.65
C PRO A 83 35.84 -1.90 -15.28
N PRO A 84 34.77 -2.68 -15.27
CA PRO A 84 34.84 -4.13 -15.02
C PRO A 84 35.47 -4.86 -16.21
N ASP A 85 35.95 -6.10 -16.02
CA ASP A 85 36.52 -6.93 -17.09
C ASP A 85 35.46 -7.28 -18.17
N SER A 86 34.18 -7.25 -17.81
CA SER A 86 33.06 -7.39 -18.75
C SER A 86 31.87 -6.56 -18.30
N VAL A 87 31.15 -5.94 -19.24
CA VAL A 87 29.82 -5.36 -19.01
C VAL A 87 28.80 -6.48 -19.04
N VAL A 88 28.00 -6.58 -17.98
CA VAL A 88 26.93 -7.58 -17.87
C VAL A 88 25.59 -6.91 -18.13
N LEU A 89 24.92 -7.27 -19.21
CA LEU A 89 23.54 -6.92 -19.51
C LEU A 89 22.65 -8.13 -19.24
N ASP A 90 21.39 -7.89 -18.95
CA ASP A 90 20.37 -8.94 -18.85
C ASP A 90 19.74 -9.15 -20.24
N LEU A 91 19.54 -10.41 -20.64
CA LEU A 91 18.89 -10.79 -21.89
C LEU A 91 18.33 -12.21 -21.79
N GLY A 92 17.03 -12.36 -22.06
CA GLY A 92 16.31 -13.62 -21.95
C GLY A 92 16.82 -14.73 -22.88
N PRO A 93 16.74 -15.99 -22.44
CA PRO A 93 17.32 -17.14 -23.16
C PRO A 93 16.61 -17.48 -24.49
N GLY A 94 15.38 -16.95 -24.71
CA GLY A 94 14.65 -17.11 -25.98
C GLY A 94 15.16 -16.26 -27.13
N LEU A 95 16.18 -15.42 -26.87
CA LEU A 95 16.78 -14.49 -27.83
C LEU A 95 18.21 -14.92 -28.18
N LEU A 96 18.55 -14.92 -29.46
CA LEU A 96 19.86 -15.31 -29.95
C LEU A 96 20.64 -14.06 -30.34
N VAL A 97 21.82 -13.88 -29.79
CA VAL A 97 22.72 -12.78 -30.10
C VAL A 97 23.53 -13.09 -31.34
N ASP A 98 23.40 -12.28 -32.40
CA ASP A 98 24.11 -12.44 -33.67
C ASP A 98 25.47 -11.74 -33.65
N GLU A 99 25.52 -10.52 -33.07
CA GLU A 99 26.73 -9.69 -33.06
C GLU A 99 26.68 -8.70 -31.90
N VAL A 100 27.85 -8.44 -31.34
CA VAL A 100 28.04 -7.33 -30.37
C VAL A 100 29.15 -6.43 -30.87
N LEU A 101 28.89 -5.11 -30.92
CA LEU A 101 29.89 -4.09 -31.26
C LEU A 101 30.10 -3.18 -30.04
N TRP A 102 31.36 -2.95 -29.71
CA TRP A 102 31.80 -1.96 -28.73
C TRP A 102 32.35 -0.75 -29.48
N ASP A 103 31.69 0.41 -29.36
CA ASP A 103 32.02 1.64 -30.14
C ASP A 103 32.23 1.36 -31.63
N GLY A 104 31.38 0.52 -32.20
CA GLY A 104 31.41 0.12 -33.60
C GLY A 104 32.46 -0.95 -33.96
N THR A 105 33.20 -1.47 -32.99
CA THR A 105 34.19 -2.55 -33.21
C THR A 105 33.65 -3.87 -32.65
N PRO A 106 33.76 -5.01 -33.37
CA PRO A 106 33.32 -6.31 -32.90
C PRO A 106 33.94 -6.65 -31.55
N ALA A 107 33.09 -6.99 -30.54
CA ALA A 107 33.47 -7.39 -29.20
C ALA A 107 33.22 -8.87 -28.94
N GLY A 108 34.03 -9.48 -28.12
CA GLY A 108 33.77 -10.84 -27.61
C GLY A 108 32.60 -10.80 -26.64
N PHE A 109 31.71 -11.77 -26.75
CA PHE A 109 30.57 -11.89 -25.83
C PHE A 109 30.26 -13.34 -25.49
N LEU A 110 29.55 -13.51 -24.37
CA LEU A 110 28.95 -14.77 -23.97
C LEU A 110 27.51 -14.51 -23.52
N HIS A 111 26.55 -15.17 -24.16
CA HIS A 111 25.14 -15.17 -23.71
C HIS A 111 24.87 -16.53 -23.05
N HIS A 112 24.58 -16.52 -21.76
CA HIS A 112 24.36 -17.72 -20.97
C HIS A 112 23.27 -17.43 -19.93
N ASP A 113 22.31 -18.34 -19.84
CA ASP A 113 21.11 -18.18 -19.03
C ASP A 113 20.37 -16.88 -19.38
N GLU A 114 20.33 -15.91 -18.49
CA GLU A 114 19.69 -14.62 -18.67
C GLU A 114 20.71 -13.46 -18.69
N GLU A 115 21.99 -13.75 -18.86
CA GLU A 115 23.04 -12.75 -18.87
C GLU A 115 23.80 -12.71 -20.20
N LEU A 116 24.03 -11.50 -20.68
CA LEU A 116 24.91 -11.21 -21.81
C LEU A 116 26.16 -10.50 -21.29
N LEU A 117 27.26 -11.23 -21.23
CA LEU A 117 28.57 -10.72 -20.87
C LEU A 117 29.28 -10.19 -22.12
N VAL A 118 29.65 -8.93 -22.09
CA VAL A 118 30.39 -8.26 -23.18
C VAL A 118 31.79 -7.91 -22.70
N ALA A 119 32.82 -8.46 -23.33
CA ALA A 119 34.21 -8.25 -22.94
C ALA A 119 34.60 -6.76 -23.05
N THR A 120 35.10 -6.18 -21.96
CA THR A 120 35.61 -4.83 -21.93
C THR A 120 36.96 -4.73 -22.65
N PRO A 121 37.18 -3.79 -23.56
CA PRO A 121 38.50 -3.56 -24.17
C PRO A 121 39.58 -3.28 -23.13
N ALA A 122 40.84 -3.57 -23.42
CA ALA A 122 41.96 -3.40 -22.50
C ALA A 122 42.17 -1.94 -22.00
N ALA A 123 41.69 -0.95 -22.74
CA ALA A 123 41.75 0.47 -22.38
C ALA A 123 40.46 1.17 -22.81
N PRO A 124 39.34 0.92 -22.09
CA PRO A 124 38.08 1.55 -22.42
C PRO A 124 38.11 3.07 -22.08
N ALA A 125 37.29 3.85 -22.77
CA ALA A 125 36.99 5.21 -22.35
C ALA A 125 36.05 5.19 -21.13
N ASP A 126 35.83 6.35 -20.50
CA ASP A 126 34.92 6.49 -19.35
C ASP A 126 33.44 6.21 -19.73
N THR A 127 33.13 6.20 -21.02
CA THR A 127 31.80 5.89 -21.59
C THR A 127 31.94 4.91 -22.74
N ALA A 128 30.87 4.16 -23.02
CA ALA A 128 30.83 3.23 -24.14
C ALA A 128 29.43 3.20 -24.80
N ALA A 129 29.41 2.80 -26.09
CA ALA A 129 28.21 2.46 -26.82
C ALA A 129 28.27 0.98 -27.26
N ILE A 130 27.47 0.14 -26.64
CA ILE A 130 27.41 -1.30 -26.93
C ILE A 130 26.20 -1.58 -27.80
N LEU A 131 26.41 -1.93 -29.06
CA LEU A 131 25.35 -2.39 -29.96
C LEU A 131 25.23 -3.91 -29.87
N VAL A 132 24.03 -4.39 -29.57
CA VAL A 132 23.66 -5.80 -29.56
C VAL A 132 22.68 -6.07 -30.70
N ARG A 133 23.03 -6.92 -31.64
CA ARG A 133 22.14 -7.48 -32.67
C ARG A 133 21.65 -8.83 -32.24
N TYR A 134 20.34 -9.00 -32.26
CA TYR A 134 19.73 -10.23 -31.80
C TYR A 134 18.40 -10.51 -32.49
N HIS A 135 17.95 -11.74 -32.40
CA HIS A 135 16.63 -12.14 -32.86
C HIS A 135 16.10 -13.34 -32.05
N GLY A 136 14.80 -13.56 -32.15
CA GLY A 136 14.19 -14.74 -31.52
C GLY A 136 12.68 -14.58 -31.27
N SER A 137 12.17 -15.44 -30.40
CA SER A 137 10.82 -15.38 -29.90
C SER A 137 10.88 -15.10 -28.40
N PRO A 138 10.55 -13.88 -27.97
CA PRO A 138 10.49 -13.56 -26.54
C PRO A 138 9.64 -14.57 -25.77
N GLN A 139 10.16 -15.05 -24.64
CA GLN A 139 9.44 -15.99 -23.79
C GLN A 139 8.90 -15.25 -22.57
N PRO A 140 7.63 -15.44 -22.23
CA PRO A 140 7.10 -14.92 -20.98
C PRO A 140 7.93 -15.35 -19.79
N HIS A 141 8.18 -14.44 -18.87
CA HIS A 141 9.06 -14.63 -17.72
C HIS A 141 8.35 -14.28 -16.41
N GLY A 142 8.80 -14.91 -15.32
CA GLY A 142 8.35 -14.58 -13.97
C GLY A 142 6.88 -14.91 -13.67
N THR A 143 6.45 -14.54 -12.48
CA THR A 143 5.14 -14.86 -11.90
C THR A 143 3.96 -14.40 -12.74
N PHE A 144 4.07 -13.25 -13.39
CA PHE A 144 2.98 -12.68 -14.20
C PHE A 144 2.97 -13.18 -15.64
N ASN A 145 3.85 -14.13 -16.03
CA ASN A 145 4.11 -14.44 -17.42
C ASN A 145 4.34 -13.16 -18.24
N ALA A 146 5.18 -12.29 -17.69
CA ALA A 146 5.45 -10.94 -18.17
C ALA A 146 6.48 -10.92 -19.31
N GLY A 147 6.82 -9.75 -19.83
CA GLY A 147 7.71 -9.54 -20.96
C GLY A 147 6.96 -9.07 -22.20
N MET A 148 7.43 -9.44 -23.40
CA MET A 148 6.70 -9.17 -24.64
C MET A 148 5.71 -10.30 -24.93
N LEU A 149 4.43 -9.96 -25.01
CA LEU A 149 3.33 -10.90 -25.11
C LEU A 149 2.64 -10.80 -26.48
N PHE A 150 2.52 -11.93 -27.17
CA PHE A 150 1.75 -12.08 -28.41
C PHE A 150 0.40 -12.73 -28.07
N ARG A 151 -0.70 -12.07 -28.41
CA ARG A 151 -2.05 -12.55 -28.12
C ARG A 151 -2.96 -12.43 -29.32
N THR A 152 -3.88 -13.37 -29.50
CA THR A 152 -4.97 -13.24 -30.48
C THR A 152 -6.05 -12.33 -29.89
N LEU A 153 -6.55 -11.34 -30.65
CA LEU A 153 -7.57 -10.39 -30.15
C LEU A 153 -8.91 -11.08 -29.85
N GLY A 154 -9.29 -12.07 -30.64
CA GLY A 154 -10.50 -12.86 -30.41
C GLY A 154 -10.29 -14.11 -29.58
N ASP A 155 -11.33 -14.95 -29.56
CA ASP A 155 -11.34 -16.20 -28.80
C ASP A 155 -10.81 -17.41 -29.61
N SER A 156 -10.47 -17.19 -30.87
CA SER A 156 -9.93 -18.20 -31.79
C SER A 156 -8.65 -17.71 -32.47
N PRO A 157 -7.65 -18.56 -32.66
CA PRO A 157 -6.45 -18.22 -33.43
C PRO A 157 -6.73 -17.76 -34.86
N ALA A 158 -7.86 -18.12 -35.41
CA ALA A 158 -8.30 -17.71 -36.74
C ALA A 158 -9.22 -16.48 -36.75
N ASP A 159 -9.27 -15.73 -35.64
CA ASP A 159 -10.10 -14.53 -35.53
C ASP A 159 -9.59 -13.47 -36.53
N PRO A 160 -10.49 -12.90 -37.38
CA PRO A 160 -10.08 -11.92 -38.40
C PRO A 160 -9.54 -10.60 -37.82
N ARG A 161 -9.71 -10.34 -36.50
CA ARG A 161 -9.10 -9.20 -35.82
C ARG A 161 -7.59 -9.34 -35.64
N GLY A 162 -7.05 -10.57 -35.89
CA GLY A 162 -5.62 -10.83 -35.85
C GLY A 162 -5.01 -10.82 -34.47
N LYS A 163 -3.71 -10.56 -34.41
CA LYS A 163 -2.92 -10.54 -33.19
C LYS A 163 -2.70 -9.12 -32.66
N THR A 164 -2.37 -9.05 -31.39
CA THR A 164 -1.85 -7.88 -30.71
C THR A 164 -0.56 -8.25 -29.99
N VAL A 165 0.36 -7.31 -29.90
CA VAL A 165 1.59 -7.43 -29.12
C VAL A 165 1.60 -6.32 -28.09
N PHE A 166 1.99 -6.63 -26.87
CA PHE A 166 2.19 -5.65 -25.82
C PHE A 166 3.25 -6.13 -24.83
N THR A 167 3.82 -5.21 -24.09
CA THR A 167 4.82 -5.51 -23.07
C THR A 167 4.27 -5.30 -21.67
N MET A 168 4.75 -6.15 -20.76
CA MET A 168 4.55 -6.11 -19.31
C MET A 168 5.88 -6.51 -18.72
N SER A 169 6.59 -5.62 -18.06
CA SER A 169 7.98 -5.89 -17.67
C SER A 169 8.25 -5.85 -16.18
N GLU A 170 7.24 -5.53 -15.38
CA GLU A 170 7.34 -5.56 -13.93
C GLU A 170 7.33 -6.99 -13.38
N PRO A 171 8.13 -7.29 -12.34
CA PRO A 171 9.24 -6.47 -11.82
C PRO A 171 10.54 -6.61 -12.65
N TRP A 172 10.86 -7.75 -13.22
CA TRP A 172 12.14 -8.05 -13.90
C TRP A 172 11.94 -8.77 -15.23
N SER A 173 11.12 -8.26 -16.10
CA SER A 173 10.85 -8.94 -17.37
C SER A 173 11.19 -8.10 -18.61
N ALA A 174 11.85 -6.93 -18.44
CA ALA A 174 12.31 -6.13 -19.56
C ALA A 174 13.36 -6.89 -20.39
N HIS A 175 14.31 -7.56 -19.73
CA HIS A 175 15.34 -8.35 -20.39
C HIS A 175 14.80 -9.55 -21.19
N SER A 176 13.55 -9.97 -20.96
CA SER A 176 12.94 -11.06 -21.72
C SER A 176 12.73 -10.72 -23.21
N TRP A 177 12.79 -9.42 -23.59
CA TRP A 177 12.57 -9.00 -24.97
C TRP A 177 13.63 -8.02 -25.52
N TRP A 178 14.49 -7.42 -24.65
CA TRP A 178 15.60 -6.58 -25.10
C TRP A 178 16.76 -6.56 -24.10
N PRO A 179 18.04 -6.40 -24.57
CA PRO A 179 19.19 -6.37 -23.67
C PRO A 179 19.24 -5.07 -22.88
N CYS A 180 19.24 -5.14 -21.55
CA CYS A 180 19.23 -3.98 -20.65
C CYS A 180 19.94 -4.28 -19.33
N LYS A 181 20.13 -3.27 -18.51
CA LYS A 181 20.41 -3.40 -17.08
C LYS A 181 19.08 -3.39 -16.36
N ASP A 182 18.51 -4.59 -16.12
CA ASP A 182 17.12 -4.74 -15.63
C ASP A 182 17.03 -4.52 -14.13
N HIS A 183 17.11 -3.23 -13.73
CA HIS A 183 17.06 -2.80 -12.34
C HIS A 183 16.26 -1.48 -12.22
N PRO A 184 15.35 -1.34 -11.24
CA PRO A 184 14.46 -0.17 -11.17
C PRO A 184 15.18 1.16 -10.94
N ALA A 185 16.35 1.15 -10.27
CA ALA A 185 17.11 2.35 -10.00
C ALA A 185 17.91 2.88 -11.21
N ASP A 186 18.23 2.03 -12.19
CA ASP A 186 19.00 2.44 -13.38
C ASP A 186 18.07 3.06 -14.44
N LYS A 187 17.81 4.35 -14.30
CA LYS A 187 16.94 5.09 -15.20
C LYS A 187 17.71 5.67 -16.39
N ALA A 188 17.17 5.44 -17.57
CA ALA A 188 17.74 5.95 -18.82
C ALA A 188 16.69 6.60 -19.71
N THR A 189 17.08 7.50 -20.57
CA THR A 189 16.25 7.94 -21.70
C THR A 189 16.18 6.83 -22.77
N VAL A 190 15.09 6.78 -23.53
CA VAL A 190 14.90 5.69 -24.51
C VAL A 190 14.36 6.23 -25.83
N THR A 191 15.02 5.89 -26.94
CA THR A 191 14.46 6.05 -28.28
C THR A 191 13.97 4.68 -28.78
N ILE A 192 12.69 4.58 -29.16
CA ILE A 192 12.04 3.31 -29.52
C ILE A 192 11.60 3.39 -31.00
N ALA A 193 12.38 2.78 -31.86
CA ALA A 193 12.06 2.67 -33.27
C ALA A 193 11.57 1.25 -33.58
N VAL A 194 10.33 1.13 -34.08
CA VAL A 194 9.71 -0.16 -34.35
C VAL A 194 9.19 -0.26 -35.78
N THR A 195 9.58 -1.33 -36.45
CA THR A 195 9.03 -1.71 -37.73
C THR A 195 7.99 -2.83 -37.52
N ALA A 196 6.75 -2.56 -37.91
CA ALA A 196 5.62 -3.47 -37.80
C ALA A 196 4.79 -3.50 -39.09
N PRO A 197 3.86 -4.45 -39.29
CA PRO A 197 2.94 -4.46 -40.42
C PRO A 197 2.20 -3.12 -40.60
N ASP A 198 2.10 -2.61 -41.82
CA ASP A 198 1.51 -1.29 -42.10
C ASP A 198 0.00 -1.18 -41.82
N THR A 199 -0.64 -2.31 -41.56
CA THR A 199 -2.03 -2.41 -41.09
C THR A 199 -2.18 -2.22 -39.58
N MET A 200 -1.08 -2.09 -38.84
CA MET A 200 -1.04 -1.94 -37.38
C MET A 200 -0.46 -0.57 -36.99
N ARG A 201 -0.78 -0.16 -35.78
CA ARG A 201 -0.20 1.00 -35.09
C ARG A 201 0.79 0.52 -34.05
N VAL A 202 1.84 1.30 -33.85
CA VAL A 202 2.82 1.10 -32.79
C VAL A 202 2.67 2.22 -31.79
N VAL A 203 2.51 1.88 -30.51
CA VAL A 203 2.37 2.82 -29.39
C VAL A 203 3.44 2.50 -28.34
N ALA A 204 4.20 3.51 -27.94
CA ALA A 204 5.28 3.37 -26.95
C ALA A 204 5.34 4.61 -26.04
N ASN A 205 6.31 4.66 -25.12
CA ASN A 205 6.56 5.81 -24.26
C ASN A 205 6.96 7.07 -25.04
N GLY A 206 6.82 8.24 -24.44
CA GLY A 206 7.28 9.49 -25.01
C GLY A 206 6.41 10.04 -26.13
N ALA A 207 7.02 10.71 -27.11
CA ALA A 207 6.36 11.34 -28.23
C ALA A 207 6.67 10.62 -29.56
N LEU A 208 5.67 10.45 -30.41
CA LEU A 208 5.88 9.96 -31.80
C LEU A 208 6.55 11.05 -32.63
N ILE A 209 7.81 10.84 -32.97
CA ILE A 209 8.62 11.82 -33.72
C ILE A 209 8.75 11.52 -35.22
N ALA A 210 8.52 10.28 -35.64
CA ALA A 210 8.51 9.90 -37.03
C ALA A 210 7.66 8.67 -37.33
N GLU A 211 7.02 8.69 -38.51
CA GLU A 211 6.33 7.55 -39.10
C GLU A 211 6.68 7.48 -40.58
N THR A 212 7.26 6.38 -41.06
CA THR A 212 7.76 6.21 -42.40
C THR A 212 7.45 4.82 -42.95
N VAL A 213 7.32 4.70 -44.29
CA VAL A 213 7.28 3.38 -44.93
C VAL A 213 8.68 2.77 -44.87
N ALA A 214 8.79 1.55 -44.31
CA ALA A 214 10.06 0.81 -44.24
C ALA A 214 10.25 -0.08 -45.48
N ASP A 215 9.31 -0.99 -45.70
CA ASP A 215 9.25 -1.93 -46.82
C ASP A 215 7.79 -2.05 -47.30
N PRO A 216 7.52 -2.62 -48.49
CA PRO A 216 6.13 -2.92 -48.87
C PRO A 216 5.42 -3.78 -47.85
N GLY A 217 4.33 -3.26 -47.29
CA GLY A 217 3.55 -3.90 -46.21
C GLY A 217 4.10 -3.67 -44.78
N TRP A 218 5.13 -2.83 -44.63
CA TRP A 218 5.76 -2.56 -43.33
C TRP A 218 5.96 -1.05 -43.11
N ARG A 219 5.74 -0.59 -41.90
CA ARG A 219 5.87 0.81 -41.48
C ARG A 219 6.76 0.89 -40.26
N ARG A 220 7.60 1.92 -40.19
CA ARG A 220 8.49 2.23 -39.10
C ARG A 220 7.95 3.43 -38.33
N PHE A 221 7.82 3.27 -37.02
CA PHE A 221 7.45 4.29 -36.06
C PHE A 221 8.65 4.59 -35.16
N VAL A 222 8.88 5.85 -34.83
CA VAL A 222 9.95 6.27 -33.91
C VAL A 222 9.34 7.10 -32.82
N TRP A 223 9.47 6.61 -31.63
CA TRP A 223 9.06 7.26 -30.40
C TRP A 223 10.32 7.71 -29.63
N ASP A 224 10.25 8.88 -28.96
CA ASP A 224 11.36 9.43 -28.21
C ASP A 224 10.88 9.79 -26.79
N ALA A 225 11.44 9.12 -25.80
CA ALA A 225 11.17 9.38 -24.40
C ALA A 225 12.36 10.16 -23.82
N LEU A 226 12.12 11.44 -23.57
CA LEU A 226 13.14 12.43 -23.18
C LEU A 226 13.50 12.39 -21.70
N HIS A 227 12.59 11.85 -20.90
CA HIS A 227 12.77 11.76 -19.46
C HIS A 227 13.28 10.38 -19.05
N PRO A 228 14.28 10.28 -18.16
CA PRO A 228 14.77 9.00 -17.69
C PRO A 228 13.66 8.13 -17.09
N MET A 229 13.64 6.85 -17.44
CA MET A 229 12.69 5.87 -16.92
C MET A 229 13.37 4.56 -16.58
N SER A 230 12.80 3.81 -15.68
CA SER A 230 13.24 2.44 -15.35
C SER A 230 12.90 1.48 -16.48
N THR A 231 13.67 0.41 -16.62
CA THR A 231 13.50 -0.57 -17.71
C THR A 231 12.12 -1.23 -17.69
N TYR A 232 11.55 -1.47 -16.52
CA TYR A 232 10.23 -2.10 -16.39
C TYR A 232 9.08 -1.22 -16.92
N LEU A 233 9.29 0.10 -16.99
CA LEU A 233 8.33 1.09 -17.50
C LEU A 233 8.38 1.30 -19.02
N VAL A 234 9.34 0.67 -19.70
CA VAL A 234 9.43 0.74 -21.16
C VAL A 234 8.33 -0.09 -21.79
N CYS A 235 7.40 0.58 -22.49
CA CYS A 235 6.28 -0.08 -23.12
C CYS A 235 6.37 -0.11 -24.63
N LEU A 236 5.82 -1.17 -25.20
CA LEU A 236 5.65 -1.33 -26.64
C LEU A 236 4.36 -2.09 -26.94
N ASN A 237 3.51 -1.47 -27.75
CA ASN A 237 2.21 -2.02 -28.10
C ASN A 237 2.04 -1.98 -29.63
N VAL A 238 1.62 -3.10 -30.23
CA VAL A 238 1.39 -3.23 -31.68
C VAL A 238 0.06 -3.88 -31.93
N SER A 239 -0.88 -3.15 -32.53
CA SER A 239 -2.20 -3.67 -32.86
C SER A 239 -2.93 -2.83 -33.91
N GLN A 240 -4.12 -3.26 -34.31
CA GLN A 240 -5.06 -2.48 -35.12
C GLN A 240 -5.85 -1.53 -34.19
N TYR A 241 -5.18 -0.49 -33.67
CA TYR A 241 -5.81 0.48 -32.80
C TYR A 241 -6.66 1.51 -33.55
N VAL A 242 -7.78 1.90 -32.93
CA VAL A 242 -8.44 3.18 -33.15
C VAL A 242 -7.78 4.18 -32.22
N GLU A 243 -7.47 5.35 -32.73
CA GLU A 243 -6.77 6.39 -31.97
C GLU A 243 -7.46 7.74 -32.07
N TRP A 244 -7.40 8.52 -31.00
CA TRP A 244 -7.79 9.93 -30.98
C TRP A 244 -6.93 10.70 -29.98
N GLU A 245 -6.95 12.00 -30.12
CA GLU A 245 -6.18 12.92 -29.29
C GLU A 245 -7.09 14.03 -28.77
N GLU A 246 -6.75 14.53 -27.60
CA GLU A 246 -7.32 15.73 -27.03
C GLU A 246 -6.25 16.49 -26.25
N THR A 247 -6.59 17.67 -25.74
CA THR A 247 -5.70 18.45 -24.90
C THR A 247 -6.38 18.72 -23.58
N CYS A 248 -5.78 18.29 -22.47
CA CYS A 248 -6.17 18.74 -21.14
C CYS A 248 -5.71 20.19 -20.94
N ALA A 249 -6.55 21.13 -21.30
CA ALA A 249 -6.23 22.56 -21.23
C ALA A 249 -6.16 23.07 -19.77
N ALA A 250 -6.75 22.34 -18.82
CA ALA A 250 -6.71 22.65 -17.40
C ALA A 250 -5.37 22.26 -16.74
N ALA A 251 -4.68 21.25 -17.29
CA ALA A 251 -3.34 20.88 -16.85
C ALA A 251 -2.31 21.96 -17.11
N ALA A 252 -1.26 22.02 -16.30
CA ALA A 252 -0.20 23.01 -16.40
C ALA A 252 0.49 22.99 -17.78
N GLY A 253 0.36 24.08 -18.53
CA GLY A 253 0.93 24.21 -19.88
C GLY A 253 0.10 23.59 -21.01
N GLY A 254 -1.02 22.93 -20.69
CA GLY A 254 -1.85 22.17 -21.65
C GLY A 254 -1.19 20.83 -22.03
N LEU A 255 -1.69 19.72 -21.47
CA LEU A 255 -1.12 18.40 -21.69
C LEU A 255 -1.82 17.68 -22.86
N PRO A 256 -1.10 17.22 -23.91
CA PRO A 256 -1.68 16.35 -24.92
C PRO A 256 -2.05 14.99 -24.32
N LEU A 257 -3.28 14.54 -24.56
CA LEU A 257 -3.78 13.22 -24.20
C LEU A 257 -3.96 12.38 -25.46
N THR A 258 -3.50 11.13 -25.47
CA THR A 258 -3.65 10.23 -26.60
C THR A 258 -4.24 8.91 -26.16
N TYR A 259 -5.17 8.40 -26.93
CA TYR A 259 -5.89 7.16 -26.63
C TYR A 259 -5.79 6.18 -27.78
N HIS A 260 -5.44 4.94 -27.46
CA HIS A 260 -5.24 3.87 -28.42
C HIS A 260 -5.99 2.62 -27.94
N VAL A 261 -7.11 2.31 -28.58
CA VAL A 261 -7.98 1.21 -28.13
C VAL A 261 -8.34 0.28 -29.27
N TYR A 262 -8.72 -0.93 -28.94
CA TYR A 262 -9.26 -1.86 -29.94
C TYR A 262 -10.58 -1.34 -30.51
N PRO A 263 -10.84 -1.56 -31.81
CA PRO A 263 -12.06 -1.04 -32.46
C PRO A 263 -13.37 -1.39 -31.74
N ASP A 264 -13.45 -2.59 -31.17
CA ASP A 264 -14.65 -3.08 -30.45
C ASP A 264 -14.88 -2.32 -29.13
N ASP A 265 -13.84 -1.76 -28.53
CA ASP A 265 -13.87 -1.11 -27.22
C ASP A 265 -14.00 0.43 -27.32
N ALA A 266 -13.88 1.01 -28.51
CA ALA A 266 -13.74 2.46 -28.70
C ALA A 266 -14.91 3.28 -28.11
N ALA A 267 -16.14 2.80 -28.24
CA ALA A 267 -17.30 3.52 -27.73
C ALA A 267 -17.36 3.55 -26.18
N ASN A 268 -17.00 2.45 -25.55
CA ASN A 268 -16.93 2.36 -24.10
C ASN A 268 -15.73 3.13 -23.55
N ALA A 269 -14.57 2.99 -24.21
CA ALA A 269 -13.33 3.69 -23.81
C ALA A 269 -13.51 5.22 -23.83
N ALA A 270 -14.27 5.77 -24.75
CA ALA A 270 -14.55 7.21 -24.77
C ALA A 270 -15.30 7.69 -23.51
N ILE A 271 -16.11 6.82 -22.89
CA ILE A 271 -16.80 7.10 -21.62
C ILE A 271 -15.81 6.98 -20.44
N GLU A 272 -15.01 5.90 -20.43
CA GLU A 272 -14.05 5.67 -19.36
C GLU A 272 -12.95 6.75 -19.28
N PHE A 273 -12.60 7.38 -20.40
CA PHE A 273 -11.55 8.40 -20.47
C PHE A 273 -12.07 9.83 -20.24
N GLU A 274 -13.38 10.06 -20.18
CA GLU A 274 -13.97 11.38 -19.93
C GLU A 274 -13.37 12.08 -18.68
N PRO A 275 -13.15 11.41 -17.54
CA PRO A 275 -12.64 12.08 -16.33
C PRO A 275 -11.11 12.26 -16.30
N VAL A 276 -10.36 11.78 -17.28
CA VAL A 276 -8.87 11.76 -17.23
C VAL A 276 -8.27 13.16 -17.04
N CYS A 277 -8.79 14.16 -17.74
CA CYS A 277 -8.30 15.53 -17.57
C CYS A 277 -8.55 16.07 -16.15
N ASP A 278 -9.70 15.76 -15.56
CA ASP A 278 -10.01 16.15 -14.17
C ASP A 278 -9.12 15.41 -13.17
N MET A 279 -8.84 14.13 -13.42
CA MET A 279 -7.90 13.35 -12.62
C MET A 279 -6.48 13.94 -12.67
N ILE A 280 -6.01 14.37 -13.84
CA ILE A 280 -4.70 15.02 -13.99
C ILE A 280 -4.66 16.32 -13.19
N THR A 281 -5.69 17.18 -13.31
CA THR A 281 -5.73 18.44 -12.55
C THR A 281 -5.82 18.21 -11.05
N PHE A 282 -6.53 17.18 -10.62
CA PHE A 282 -6.53 16.73 -9.23
C PHE A 282 -5.12 16.33 -8.76
N MET A 283 -4.43 15.47 -9.51
CA MET A 283 -3.04 15.07 -9.20
C MET A 283 -2.11 16.28 -9.16
N GLU A 284 -2.21 17.19 -10.14
CA GLU A 284 -1.40 18.42 -10.18
C GLU A 284 -1.68 19.34 -8.98
N SER A 285 -2.89 19.36 -8.46
CA SER A 285 -3.26 20.17 -7.30
C SER A 285 -2.55 19.74 -6.02
N ILE A 286 -2.17 18.47 -5.91
CA ILE A 286 -1.49 17.88 -4.75
C ILE A 286 0.00 17.74 -5.02
N CYS A 287 0.38 17.13 -6.15
CA CYS A 287 1.75 16.73 -6.46
C CYS A 287 2.52 17.76 -7.32
N GLY A 288 1.83 18.79 -7.81
CA GLY A 288 2.38 19.75 -8.78
C GLY A 288 2.31 19.26 -10.22
N PRO A 289 2.82 20.02 -11.20
CA PRO A 289 2.64 19.78 -12.63
C PRO A 289 2.98 18.36 -13.07
N TYR A 290 2.31 17.89 -14.13
CA TYR A 290 2.63 16.62 -14.79
C TYR A 290 4.15 16.47 -15.00
N PRO A 291 4.77 15.36 -14.59
CA PRO A 291 6.22 15.29 -14.42
C PRO A 291 7.04 15.16 -15.70
N PHE A 292 6.40 14.94 -16.86
CA PHE A 292 7.08 14.71 -18.14
C PHE A 292 6.74 15.78 -19.18
N PRO A 293 7.17 17.05 -18.97
CA PRO A 293 6.87 18.15 -19.87
C PRO A 293 7.48 17.93 -21.25
N GLY A 294 6.71 18.27 -22.30
CA GLY A 294 7.14 18.08 -23.69
C GLY A 294 6.77 16.70 -24.28
N GLU A 295 6.26 15.81 -23.42
CA GLU A 295 5.66 14.55 -23.85
C GLU A 295 4.12 14.61 -23.68
N ARG A 296 3.44 13.52 -24.01
CA ARG A 296 2.00 13.35 -23.82
C ARG A 296 1.71 12.49 -22.57
N TYR A 297 0.45 12.43 -22.18
CA TYR A 297 -0.06 11.30 -21.40
C TYR A 297 -0.92 10.41 -22.30
N GLY A 298 -0.47 9.19 -22.55
CA GLY A 298 -1.14 8.22 -23.40
C GLY A 298 -1.83 7.13 -22.59
N GLN A 299 -2.89 6.55 -23.16
CA GLN A 299 -3.51 5.35 -22.64
C GLN A 299 -3.72 4.34 -23.77
N VAL A 300 -3.33 3.09 -23.56
CA VAL A 300 -3.37 2.04 -24.56
C VAL A 300 -4.08 0.80 -24.05
N ALA A 301 -5.02 0.27 -24.83
CA ALA A 301 -5.71 -0.98 -24.52
C ALA A 301 -4.81 -2.18 -24.77
N ILE A 302 -4.73 -3.09 -23.79
CA ILE A 302 -4.01 -4.35 -23.90
C ILE A 302 -4.93 -5.55 -23.61
N LYS A 303 -4.60 -6.72 -24.15
CA LYS A 303 -5.33 -7.97 -23.88
C LYS A 303 -4.71 -8.67 -22.67
N TRP A 304 -4.88 -8.05 -21.50
CA TRP A 304 -4.40 -8.52 -20.22
C TRP A 304 -5.45 -8.35 -19.12
N GLY A 305 -5.26 -8.98 -17.98
CA GLY A 305 -6.22 -8.98 -16.87
C GLY A 305 -5.98 -7.90 -15.81
N GLY A 306 -5.01 -7.01 -16.00
CA GLY A 306 -4.66 -5.90 -15.14
C GLY A 306 -4.45 -4.60 -15.90
N ALA A 307 -3.76 -3.66 -15.29
CA ALA A 307 -3.27 -2.44 -15.90
C ALA A 307 -1.77 -2.26 -15.55
N MET A 308 -1.11 -1.28 -16.13
CA MET A 308 0.31 -1.01 -15.90
C MET A 308 0.62 0.46 -16.15
N GLU A 309 1.36 1.03 -15.24
CA GLU A 309 1.69 2.45 -15.16
C GLU A 309 2.75 2.92 -16.15
N HIS A 310 3.05 2.21 -17.21
CA HIS A 310 4.13 2.59 -18.12
C HIS A 310 4.26 4.11 -18.31
N GLN A 311 5.46 4.64 -18.06
CA GLN A 311 5.74 6.08 -18.07
C GLN A 311 5.21 6.74 -19.34
N THR A 312 4.38 7.77 -19.22
CA THR A 312 3.72 8.52 -20.29
C THR A 312 2.77 7.72 -21.20
N CYS A 313 2.55 6.43 -20.95
CA CYS A 313 1.71 5.56 -21.77
C CYS A 313 1.10 4.41 -20.98
N THR A 314 0.16 4.70 -20.08
CA THR A 314 -0.54 3.71 -19.28
C THR A 314 -1.17 2.61 -20.13
N SER A 315 -0.93 1.35 -19.78
CA SER A 315 -1.52 0.18 -20.43
C SER A 315 -2.73 -0.34 -19.65
N LEU A 316 -3.89 -0.42 -20.29
CA LEU A 316 -5.16 -0.76 -19.66
C LEU A 316 -5.76 -2.05 -20.22
N GLY A 317 -6.05 -3.00 -19.35
CA GLY A 317 -6.74 -4.23 -19.71
C GLY A 317 -8.15 -3.97 -20.24
N ARG A 318 -8.60 -4.75 -21.24
CA ARG A 318 -9.91 -4.59 -21.88
C ARG A 318 -11.11 -4.65 -20.93
N PHE A 319 -10.97 -5.28 -19.76
CA PHE A 319 -12.06 -5.37 -18.77
C PHE A 319 -12.47 -4.01 -18.20
N ILE A 320 -11.59 -3.01 -18.32
CA ILE A 320 -11.84 -1.63 -17.85
C ILE A 320 -12.91 -0.95 -18.71
N PHE A 321 -12.97 -1.25 -20.01
CA PHE A 321 -13.85 -0.57 -20.97
C PHE A 321 -15.30 -1.08 -20.90
N THR A 322 -15.98 -0.83 -19.80
CA THR A 322 -17.35 -1.26 -19.54
C THR A 322 -18.40 -0.26 -20.05
N GLY A 323 -18.01 1.01 -20.22
CA GLY A 323 -18.90 2.09 -20.67
C GLY A 323 -19.82 2.65 -19.58
N ASP A 324 -19.45 2.48 -18.31
CA ASP A 324 -20.23 2.97 -17.16
C ASP A 324 -19.36 3.61 -16.05
N GLY A 325 -18.05 3.76 -16.28
CA GLY A 325 -17.12 4.44 -15.39
C GLY A 325 -16.78 3.68 -14.10
N ARG A 326 -17.19 2.43 -13.95
CA ARG A 326 -17.00 1.67 -12.70
C ARG A 326 -15.55 1.39 -12.33
N PHE A 327 -14.63 1.48 -13.29
CA PHE A 327 -13.19 1.26 -13.11
C PHE A 327 -12.37 2.56 -13.16
N ALA A 328 -13.01 3.72 -12.98
CA ALA A 328 -12.32 5.01 -12.97
C ALA A 328 -11.21 5.08 -11.90
N ASN A 329 -11.37 4.36 -10.79
CA ASN A 329 -10.35 4.25 -9.76
C ASN A 329 -9.06 3.59 -10.27
N ILE A 330 -9.16 2.58 -11.16
CA ILE A 330 -7.97 1.94 -11.76
C ILE A 330 -7.26 2.94 -12.68
N ILE A 331 -8.01 3.68 -13.50
CA ILE A 331 -7.42 4.69 -14.39
C ILE A 331 -6.68 5.76 -13.57
N LEU A 332 -7.24 6.18 -12.42
CA LEU A 332 -6.56 7.10 -11.52
C LEU A 332 -5.35 6.47 -10.83
N HIS A 333 -5.44 5.21 -10.43
CA HIS A 333 -4.33 4.45 -9.84
C HIS A 333 -3.12 4.49 -10.78
N GLU A 334 -3.30 4.07 -12.03
CA GLU A 334 -2.24 4.09 -13.04
C GLU A 334 -1.75 5.51 -13.39
N LEU A 335 -2.62 6.50 -13.31
CA LEU A 335 -2.22 7.89 -13.48
C LEU A 335 -1.37 8.39 -12.30
N ALA A 336 -1.70 7.99 -11.06
CA ALA A 336 -0.95 8.41 -9.88
C ALA A 336 0.49 7.93 -9.91
N HIS A 337 0.73 6.78 -10.52
CA HIS A 337 2.06 6.27 -10.73
C HIS A 337 2.96 7.17 -11.58
N GLN A 338 2.42 8.06 -12.42
CA GLN A 338 3.26 9.01 -13.16
C GLN A 338 4.10 9.88 -12.21
N TRP A 339 3.65 10.09 -10.95
CA TRP A 339 4.42 10.74 -9.89
C TRP A 339 5.10 9.73 -8.97
N PHE A 340 4.39 8.65 -8.56
CA PHE A 340 4.87 7.63 -7.61
C PHE A 340 5.08 6.29 -8.31
N GLY A 341 6.28 6.04 -8.79
CA GLY A 341 6.66 4.91 -9.64
C GLY A 341 7.50 5.37 -10.82
N ASP A 342 7.01 6.38 -11.56
CA ASP A 342 7.66 6.87 -12.77
C ASP A 342 8.62 8.04 -12.47
N LEU A 343 8.11 9.14 -11.89
CA LEU A 343 8.97 10.28 -11.54
C LEU A 343 9.97 9.90 -10.43
N ILE A 344 9.45 9.34 -9.35
CA ILE A 344 10.25 8.77 -8.25
C ILE A 344 9.99 7.27 -8.18
N THR A 345 11.02 6.46 -8.35
CA THR A 345 10.92 4.99 -8.44
C THR A 345 11.55 4.36 -7.19
N PRO A 346 11.09 3.20 -6.70
CA PRO A 346 11.80 2.47 -5.64
C PRO A 346 13.25 2.21 -6.03
N ALA A 347 14.16 2.42 -5.11
CA ALA A 347 15.57 2.13 -5.33
C ALA A 347 15.81 0.63 -5.55
N ASP A 348 14.95 -0.22 -4.99
CA ASP A 348 14.91 -1.65 -5.22
C ASP A 348 13.48 -2.16 -4.87
N TRP A 349 13.13 -3.34 -5.31
CA TRP A 349 11.80 -3.94 -5.16
C TRP A 349 11.30 -4.14 -3.72
N PRO A 350 12.16 -4.34 -2.70
CA PRO A 350 11.75 -4.27 -1.30
C PRO A 350 10.92 -3.03 -0.92
N ASP A 351 11.08 -1.94 -1.64
CA ASP A 351 10.38 -0.67 -1.40
C ASP A 351 9.16 -0.44 -2.35
N ILE A 352 8.67 -1.47 -3.05
CA ILE A 352 7.56 -1.36 -4.04
C ILE A 352 6.28 -0.77 -3.46
N TRP A 353 6.05 -0.89 -2.17
CA TRP A 353 4.90 -0.27 -1.52
C TRP A 353 4.84 1.25 -1.69
N LEU A 354 6.00 1.90 -1.98
CA LEU A 354 6.07 3.33 -2.29
C LEU A 354 5.35 3.67 -3.60
N ASN A 355 5.28 2.74 -4.56
CA ASN A 355 4.46 2.88 -5.75
C ASN A 355 3.01 2.59 -5.41
N GLU A 356 2.73 1.37 -5.01
CA GLU A 356 1.39 0.80 -4.90
C GLU A 356 0.57 1.43 -3.76
N GLY A 357 1.22 1.69 -2.63
CA GLY A 357 0.59 2.34 -1.49
C GLY A 357 0.15 3.77 -1.80
N PHE A 358 1.00 4.56 -2.48
CA PHE A 358 0.62 5.91 -2.92
C PHE A 358 -0.51 5.85 -3.95
N ALA A 359 -0.39 5.05 -5.01
CA ALA A 359 -1.41 4.97 -6.04
C ALA A 359 -2.76 4.54 -5.46
N THR A 360 -2.80 3.52 -4.61
CA THR A 360 -4.01 3.08 -3.90
C THR A 360 -4.58 4.17 -2.98
N TYR A 361 -3.71 4.93 -2.30
CA TYR A 361 -4.15 6.01 -1.43
C TYR A 361 -4.76 7.17 -2.24
N PHE A 362 -4.22 7.47 -3.40
CA PHE A 362 -4.79 8.49 -4.30
C PHE A 362 -6.16 8.09 -4.86
N GLU A 363 -6.48 6.81 -5.00
CA GLU A 363 -7.85 6.38 -5.27
C GLU A 363 -8.83 6.86 -4.16
N ALA A 364 -8.42 6.74 -2.90
CA ALA A 364 -9.24 7.21 -1.78
C ALA A 364 -9.35 8.75 -1.77
N LEU A 365 -8.25 9.47 -2.02
CA LEU A 365 -8.24 10.94 -2.11
C LEU A 365 -9.11 11.45 -3.26
N TRP A 366 -9.17 10.76 -4.39
CA TRP A 366 -10.07 11.09 -5.50
C TRP A 366 -11.55 10.94 -5.11
N LEU A 367 -11.88 9.91 -4.33
CA LEU A 367 -13.22 9.78 -3.78
C LEU A 367 -13.54 10.89 -2.78
N GLU A 368 -12.56 11.35 -2.00
CA GLU A 368 -12.73 12.52 -1.12
C GLU A 368 -13.05 13.79 -1.92
N GLU A 369 -12.32 14.04 -3.00
CA GLU A 369 -12.50 15.20 -3.87
C GLU A 369 -13.86 15.18 -4.58
N THR A 370 -14.25 14.02 -5.12
CA THR A 370 -15.45 13.92 -5.97
C THR A 370 -16.74 13.61 -5.22
N GLN A 371 -16.66 12.90 -4.08
CA GLN A 371 -17.82 12.39 -3.34
C GLN A 371 -17.79 12.77 -1.85
N GLY A 372 -16.69 13.35 -1.37
CA GLY A 372 -16.53 13.84 -0.01
C GLY A 372 -15.97 12.82 0.98
N ARG A 373 -15.74 13.29 2.21
CA ARG A 373 -15.04 12.57 3.28
C ARG A 373 -15.59 11.18 3.57
N GLU A 374 -16.90 10.99 3.51
CA GLU A 374 -17.51 9.69 3.83
C GLU A 374 -17.17 8.62 2.78
N ALA A 375 -17.08 9.00 1.50
CA ALA A 375 -16.64 8.10 0.44
C ALA A 375 -15.17 7.70 0.61
N TYR A 376 -14.31 8.65 0.97
CA TYR A 376 -12.92 8.39 1.34
C TYR A 376 -12.80 7.37 2.48
N LEU A 377 -13.49 7.62 3.61
CA LEU A 377 -13.49 6.68 4.73
C LEU A 377 -14.12 5.33 4.36
N GLY A 378 -15.11 5.34 3.46
CA GLY A 378 -15.68 4.12 2.88
C GLY A 378 -14.63 3.28 2.15
N LYS A 379 -13.79 3.92 1.31
CA LYS A 379 -12.67 3.24 0.63
C LYS A 379 -11.66 2.70 1.64
N MET A 380 -11.25 3.49 2.64
CA MET A 380 -10.30 3.04 3.65
C MET A 380 -10.83 1.83 4.44
N ARG A 381 -12.12 1.85 4.84
CA ARG A 381 -12.76 0.68 5.47
C ARG A 381 -12.80 -0.54 4.53
N HIS A 382 -13.04 -0.32 3.24
CA HIS A 382 -13.08 -1.41 2.25
C HIS A 382 -11.74 -2.13 2.09
N ILE A 383 -10.64 -1.38 2.05
CA ILE A 383 -9.28 -1.93 2.02
C ILE A 383 -8.72 -2.19 3.43
N GLY A 384 -9.57 -2.23 4.44
CA GLY A 384 -9.24 -2.37 5.84
C GLY A 384 -9.45 -3.79 6.38
N PRO A 385 -9.29 -3.94 7.71
CA PRO A 385 -9.25 -5.23 8.39
C PRO A 385 -10.51 -6.07 8.27
N ASP A 386 -11.67 -5.46 8.15
CA ASP A 386 -12.95 -6.18 8.11
C ASP A 386 -13.09 -7.08 6.88
N LEU A 387 -12.52 -6.64 5.75
CA LEU A 387 -12.55 -7.38 4.48
C LEU A 387 -11.20 -8.05 4.15
N HIS A 388 -10.11 -7.58 4.75
CA HIS A 388 -8.75 -8.07 4.55
C HIS A 388 -8.08 -8.45 5.86
N PRO A 389 -8.53 -9.54 6.53
CA PRO A 389 -7.95 -9.99 7.79
C PRO A 389 -6.48 -10.43 7.67
N ASP A 390 -6.03 -10.74 6.48
CA ASP A 390 -4.63 -11.05 6.14
C ASP A 390 -3.67 -9.89 6.39
N LEU A 391 -4.13 -8.64 6.41
CA LEU A 391 -3.35 -7.48 6.86
C LEU A 391 -2.82 -7.62 8.31
N PHE A 392 -3.42 -8.51 9.11
CA PHE A 392 -3.07 -8.73 10.51
C PHE A 392 -2.34 -10.04 10.78
N THR A 393 -2.35 -10.96 9.81
CA THR A 393 -1.82 -12.32 9.95
C THR A 393 -0.78 -12.63 8.88
N GLY A 394 -0.39 -11.63 8.09
CA GLY A 394 0.56 -11.80 6.99
C GLY A 394 1.91 -12.35 7.46
N ASP A 395 2.54 -13.14 6.61
CA ASP A 395 3.82 -13.78 6.88
C ASP A 395 5.01 -12.87 6.52
N SER A 396 4.73 -11.68 5.93
CA SER A 396 5.74 -10.76 5.40
C SER A 396 5.53 -9.32 5.86
N PRO A 397 6.59 -8.54 6.14
CA PRO A 397 6.49 -7.10 6.38
C PRO A 397 6.14 -6.33 5.10
N LEU A 398 5.82 -5.04 5.25
CA LEU A 398 5.50 -4.19 4.11
C LEU A 398 6.75 -3.83 3.29
N VAL A 399 7.88 -3.65 3.96
CA VAL A 399 9.20 -3.48 3.34
C VAL A 399 9.83 -4.85 3.18
N ASP A 400 10.35 -5.14 1.99
CA ASP A 400 10.89 -6.44 1.59
C ASP A 400 9.85 -7.57 1.70
N PRO A 401 8.71 -7.42 1.01
CA PRO A 401 7.66 -8.43 1.04
C PRO A 401 8.05 -9.69 0.25
N ASP A 402 7.55 -10.84 0.69
CA ASP A 402 7.69 -12.11 -0.03
C ASP A 402 6.30 -12.77 -0.19
N PRO A 403 5.78 -12.90 -1.39
CA PRO A 403 6.32 -12.44 -2.69
C PRO A 403 6.35 -10.90 -2.81
N ILE A 404 7.09 -10.36 -3.77
CA ILE A 404 7.34 -8.91 -3.93
C ILE A 404 6.06 -8.09 -4.13
N LEU A 405 5.04 -8.62 -4.79
CA LEU A 405 3.77 -7.95 -5.07
C LEU A 405 2.57 -8.71 -4.46
N PRO A 406 2.47 -8.84 -3.13
CA PRO A 406 1.25 -9.35 -2.50
C PRO A 406 0.18 -8.24 -2.47
N ASN A 407 -0.93 -8.46 -3.16
CA ASN A 407 -1.99 -7.46 -3.37
C ASN A 407 -2.43 -6.69 -2.14
N THR A 408 -2.77 -7.39 -1.06
CA THR A 408 -3.29 -6.74 0.15
C THR A 408 -2.20 -6.01 0.92
N LEU A 409 -0.97 -6.47 0.85
CA LEU A 409 0.11 -5.90 1.64
C LEU A 409 0.60 -4.57 1.04
N VAL A 410 1.20 -4.59 -0.17
CA VAL A 410 1.84 -3.38 -0.73
C VAL A 410 0.82 -2.32 -1.13
N TYR A 411 -0.38 -2.73 -1.59
CA TYR A 411 -1.49 -1.85 -1.95
C TYR A 411 -2.23 -1.33 -0.71
N HIS A 412 -2.87 -2.22 0.04
CA HIS A 412 -3.79 -1.84 1.10
C HIS A 412 -3.09 -1.36 2.36
N LYS A 413 -2.12 -2.13 2.90
CA LYS A 413 -1.36 -1.68 4.08
C LYS A 413 -0.51 -0.46 3.76
N GLY A 414 0.05 -0.37 2.52
CA GLY A 414 0.75 0.81 2.04
C GLY A 414 -0.14 2.06 2.09
N ALA A 415 -1.35 1.99 1.55
CA ALA A 415 -2.33 3.09 1.62
C ALA A 415 -2.71 3.43 3.07
N TRP A 416 -2.87 2.43 3.94
CA TRP A 416 -3.15 2.64 5.36
C TRP A 416 -2.01 3.36 6.09
N VAL A 417 -0.75 3.07 5.76
CA VAL A 417 0.41 3.78 6.32
C VAL A 417 0.35 5.27 5.99
N LEU A 418 0.00 5.62 4.75
CA LEU A 418 -0.17 7.02 4.32
C LEU A 418 -1.38 7.68 5.00
N HIS A 419 -2.48 6.95 5.14
CA HIS A 419 -3.66 7.41 5.86
C HIS A 419 -3.35 7.73 7.34
N MET A 420 -2.63 6.83 8.02
CA MET A 420 -2.18 7.06 9.40
C MET A 420 -1.22 8.24 9.50
N LEU A 421 -0.32 8.41 8.53
CA LEU A 421 0.59 9.56 8.48
C LEU A 421 -0.19 10.86 8.31
N ARG A 422 -1.22 10.90 7.43
CA ARG A 422 -2.12 12.05 7.29
C ARG A 422 -2.83 12.38 8.60
N GLY A 423 -3.35 11.36 9.30
CA GLY A 423 -4.00 11.54 10.60
C GLY A 423 -3.06 12.13 11.67
N ALA A 424 -1.80 11.72 11.65
CA ALA A 424 -0.78 12.19 12.59
C ALA A 424 -0.30 13.62 12.30
N LEU A 425 -0.13 13.97 11.02
CA LEU A 425 0.37 15.28 10.57
C LEU A 425 -0.73 16.34 10.48
N GLY A 426 -1.97 15.90 10.23
CA GLY A 426 -3.07 16.76 9.80
C GLY A 426 -2.95 17.14 8.31
N ASP A 427 -4.09 17.47 7.70
CA ASP A 427 -4.22 17.67 6.25
C ASP A 427 -3.20 18.65 5.67
N ALA A 428 -3.05 19.83 6.27
CA ALA A 428 -2.18 20.87 5.71
C ALA A 428 -0.71 20.41 5.63
N VAL A 429 -0.19 19.82 6.70
CA VAL A 429 1.22 19.36 6.74
C VAL A 429 1.40 18.13 5.87
N PHE A 430 0.41 17.25 5.81
CA PHE A 430 0.48 16.04 5.00
C PHE A 430 0.51 16.37 3.50
N PHE A 431 -0.35 17.25 3.01
CA PHE A 431 -0.35 17.59 1.59
C PHE A 431 0.87 18.43 1.18
N ASP A 432 1.37 19.32 2.05
CA ASP A 432 2.66 19.99 1.86
C ASP A 432 3.81 18.97 1.80
N PHE A 433 3.79 17.96 2.68
CA PHE A 433 4.77 16.86 2.66
C PHE A 433 4.73 16.08 1.34
N VAL A 434 3.55 15.67 0.87
CA VAL A 434 3.39 14.91 -0.39
C VAL A 434 3.93 15.72 -1.56
N HIS A 435 3.54 17.00 -1.64
CA HIS A 435 4.01 17.92 -2.67
C HIS A 435 5.53 18.05 -2.70
N ASP A 436 6.15 18.27 -1.54
CA ASP A 436 7.59 18.48 -1.43
C ASP A 436 8.36 17.18 -1.62
N TYR A 437 7.82 16.04 -1.15
CA TYR A 437 8.44 14.73 -1.29
C TYR A 437 8.62 14.34 -2.76
N VAL A 438 7.59 14.49 -3.57
CA VAL A 438 7.64 14.08 -4.98
C VAL A 438 8.39 15.08 -5.87
N ARG A 439 8.52 16.33 -5.44
CA ARG A 439 9.17 17.41 -6.21
C ARG A 439 10.59 17.75 -5.78
N ASP A 440 11.10 17.12 -4.73
CA ASP A 440 12.47 17.35 -4.29
C ASP A 440 13.45 17.03 -5.43
N PRO A 441 14.25 17.99 -5.91
CA PRO A 441 15.21 17.75 -7.00
C PRO A 441 16.22 16.63 -6.73
N ALA A 442 16.39 16.24 -5.47
CA ALA A 442 17.25 15.12 -5.12
C ALA A 442 16.60 13.75 -5.36
N ARG A 443 15.27 13.72 -5.56
CA ARG A 443 14.48 12.50 -5.79
C ARG A 443 13.85 12.45 -7.17
N ALA A 444 13.38 13.60 -7.65
CA ALA A 444 12.71 13.69 -8.95
C ALA A 444 13.58 13.13 -10.08
N HIS A 445 13.02 12.27 -10.92
CA HIS A 445 13.69 11.47 -11.95
C HIS A 445 14.75 10.50 -11.41
N GLY A 446 14.74 10.22 -10.12
CA GLY A 446 15.65 9.31 -9.43
C GLY A 446 14.92 8.20 -8.69
N SER A 447 15.63 7.63 -7.72
CA SER A 447 15.12 6.52 -6.90
C SER A 447 14.98 6.91 -5.44
N VAL A 448 14.05 6.25 -4.75
CA VAL A 448 13.73 6.49 -3.33
C VAL A 448 13.63 5.19 -2.55
N THR A 449 13.87 5.28 -1.25
CA THR A 449 13.72 4.20 -0.29
C THR A 449 12.67 4.56 0.77
N THR A 450 12.21 3.57 1.50
CA THR A 450 11.39 3.78 2.71
C THR A 450 12.08 4.71 3.72
N ALA A 451 13.41 4.66 3.82
CA ALA A 451 14.17 5.56 4.69
C ALA A 451 14.07 7.03 4.24
N ASP A 452 14.06 7.28 2.92
CA ASP A 452 13.88 8.64 2.37
C ASP A 452 12.49 9.18 2.68
N LEU A 453 11.45 8.35 2.59
CA LEU A 453 10.08 8.74 2.98
C LEU A 453 10.01 9.08 4.48
N ILE A 454 10.59 8.25 5.36
CA ILE A 454 10.62 8.51 6.80
C ILE A 454 11.36 9.81 7.10
N ALA A 455 12.49 10.07 6.41
CA ALA A 455 13.26 11.30 6.59
C ALA A 455 12.46 12.54 6.15
N ALA A 456 11.77 12.47 5.01
CA ALA A 456 10.92 13.55 4.51
C ALA A 456 9.70 13.80 5.43
N ALA A 457 9.03 12.76 5.89
CA ALA A 457 7.93 12.84 6.85
C ALA A 457 8.40 13.45 8.19
N SER A 458 9.59 13.08 8.66
CA SER A 458 10.20 13.64 9.88
C SER A 458 10.51 15.13 9.74
N ALA A 459 10.99 15.54 8.58
CA ALA A 459 11.24 16.95 8.29
C ALA A 459 9.94 17.77 8.30
N ALA A 460 8.87 17.25 7.68
CA ALA A 460 7.55 17.87 7.66
C ALA A 460 6.91 17.92 9.05
N ALA A 461 7.03 16.86 9.83
CA ALA A 461 6.52 16.78 11.21
C ALA A 461 7.30 17.68 12.20
N GLY A 462 8.53 18.09 11.88
CA GLY A 462 9.45 18.73 12.81
C GLY A 462 9.93 17.82 13.96
N SER A 463 9.72 16.50 13.82
CA SER A 463 10.10 15.46 14.79
C SER A 463 10.31 14.12 14.08
N ASP A 464 11.00 13.16 14.71
CA ASP A 464 11.22 11.84 14.12
C ASP A 464 9.89 11.09 13.91
N ALA A 465 9.55 10.81 12.65
CA ALA A 465 8.39 10.01 12.27
C ALA A 465 8.65 8.49 12.30
N GLY A 466 9.90 8.07 12.48
CA GLY A 466 10.28 6.66 12.52
C GLY A 466 9.50 5.83 13.54
N PRO A 467 9.35 6.27 14.80
CA PRO A 467 8.55 5.54 15.80
C PRO A 467 7.09 5.32 15.40
N LEU A 468 6.49 6.26 14.64
CA LEU A 468 5.15 6.11 14.10
C LEU A 468 5.11 5.08 12.98
N LEU A 469 6.03 5.15 12.02
CA LEU A 469 5.93 4.43 10.75
C LEU A 469 6.57 3.02 10.78
N ARG A 470 7.77 2.87 11.40
CA ARG A 470 8.53 1.61 11.36
C ARG A 470 7.78 0.38 11.83
N PRO A 471 6.98 0.41 12.90
CA PRO A 471 6.25 -0.78 13.33
C PRO A 471 5.31 -1.32 12.25
N TRP A 472 4.72 -0.46 11.42
CA TRP A 472 3.83 -0.84 10.34
C TRP A 472 4.57 -1.30 9.07
N LEU A 473 5.77 -0.78 8.86
CA LEU A 473 6.61 -1.05 7.69
C LEU A 473 7.43 -2.34 7.86
N GLU A 474 8.01 -2.54 9.04
CA GLU A 474 9.04 -3.54 9.31
C GLU A 474 8.48 -4.82 9.98
N THR A 475 7.18 -4.86 10.33
CA THR A 475 6.54 -6.06 10.90
C THR A 475 5.43 -6.58 10.00
N ALA A 476 5.31 -7.90 9.94
CA ALA A 476 4.23 -8.56 9.20
C ALA A 476 2.85 -8.31 9.83
N GLU A 477 2.81 -8.13 11.14
CA GLU A 477 1.58 -8.01 11.92
C GLU A 477 1.05 -6.57 11.94
N ALA A 478 -0.22 -6.43 12.28
CA ALA A 478 -0.84 -5.18 12.70
C ALA A 478 -1.52 -5.36 14.06
N PRO A 479 -1.84 -4.27 14.79
CA PRO A 479 -2.43 -4.36 16.12
C PRO A 479 -3.77 -5.10 16.13
N GLN A 480 -3.90 -6.04 17.05
CA GLN A 480 -5.14 -6.73 17.38
C GLN A 480 -5.50 -6.37 18.83
N LEU A 481 -6.57 -5.62 19.00
CA LEU A 481 -6.96 -5.05 20.26
C LEU A 481 -8.15 -5.80 20.88
N ARG A 482 -8.12 -5.96 22.19
CA ARG A 482 -9.29 -6.34 23.00
C ARG A 482 -9.60 -5.24 23.96
N TRP A 483 -10.84 -4.83 24.01
CA TRP A 483 -11.22 -3.76 24.93
C TRP A 483 -12.61 -3.95 25.52
N ARG A 484 -12.82 -3.33 26.70
CA ARG A 484 -14.13 -3.15 27.31
C ARG A 484 -14.13 -1.92 28.20
N VAL A 485 -15.28 -1.31 28.38
CA VAL A 485 -15.49 -0.24 29.34
C VAL A 485 -16.37 -0.75 30.49
N GLU A 486 -15.95 -0.47 31.72
CA GLU A 486 -16.73 -0.72 32.94
C GLU A 486 -17.11 0.60 33.58
N SER A 487 -18.36 0.74 34.05
CA SER A 487 -18.85 1.94 34.72
C SER A 487 -19.09 1.68 36.19
N LEU A 488 -18.54 2.53 37.05
CA LEU A 488 -18.60 2.41 38.52
C LEU A 488 -19.20 3.69 39.10
N PRO A 489 -20.23 3.58 39.99
CA PRO A 489 -20.81 4.76 40.63
C PRO A 489 -19.82 5.45 41.57
N LEU A 490 -19.77 6.78 41.53
CA LEU A 490 -18.97 7.61 42.42
C LEU A 490 -19.78 8.03 43.65
N SER A 491 -19.11 8.15 44.79
CA SER A 491 -19.73 8.61 46.04
C SER A 491 -20.11 10.11 46.00
N SER A 492 -19.48 10.86 45.09
CA SER A 492 -19.76 12.29 44.83
C SER A 492 -20.94 12.53 43.88
N GLY A 493 -21.54 11.48 43.32
CA GLY A 493 -22.43 11.53 42.17
C GLY A 493 -21.64 11.34 40.87
N GLY A 494 -22.35 10.97 39.79
CA GLY A 494 -21.69 10.61 38.51
C GLY A 494 -21.14 9.18 38.50
N GLN A 495 -20.37 8.87 37.48
CA GLN A 495 -19.77 7.53 37.27
C GLN A 495 -18.31 7.63 36.82
N ARG A 496 -17.52 6.68 37.30
CA ARG A 496 -16.18 6.42 36.75
C ARG A 496 -16.29 5.38 35.65
N HIS A 497 -15.83 5.70 34.47
CA HIS A 497 -15.76 4.81 33.32
C HIS A 497 -14.31 4.35 33.16
N VAL A 498 -14.07 3.04 33.16
CA VAL A 498 -12.73 2.46 33.08
C VAL A 498 -12.63 1.66 31.79
N LEU A 499 -11.77 2.10 30.87
CA LEU A 499 -11.36 1.35 29.69
C LEU A 499 -10.28 0.36 30.08
N TYR A 500 -10.49 -0.90 29.80
CA TYR A 500 -9.45 -1.94 29.82
C TYR A 500 -9.11 -2.25 28.37
N LEU A 501 -7.83 -2.19 28.04
CA LEU A 501 -7.31 -2.33 26.68
C LEU A 501 -6.14 -3.31 26.69
N GLU A 502 -6.13 -4.25 25.74
CA GLU A 502 -5.11 -5.29 25.59
C GLU A 502 -4.73 -5.44 24.12
N GLN A 503 -3.42 -5.59 23.83
CA GLN A 503 -2.89 -6.04 22.53
C GLN A 503 -2.70 -7.55 22.59
N THR A 504 -3.18 -8.29 21.56
CA THR A 504 -3.15 -9.77 21.56
C THR A 504 -2.09 -10.35 20.63
N GLN A 505 -1.63 -9.62 19.60
CA GLN A 505 -0.57 -10.04 18.68
C GLN A 505 0.78 -10.18 19.41
N PRO A 506 1.74 -10.98 18.88
CA PRO A 506 3.08 -11.16 19.46
C PRO A 506 3.88 -9.87 19.61
N THR A 507 4.00 -9.09 18.54
CA THR A 507 4.73 -7.82 18.51
C THR A 507 3.97 -6.71 19.23
N LEU A 508 4.66 -5.94 20.08
CA LEU A 508 4.04 -4.80 20.75
C LEU A 508 4.17 -3.54 19.92
N PHE A 509 3.03 -2.86 19.75
CA PHE A 509 2.98 -1.53 19.16
C PHE A 509 2.81 -0.48 20.25
N GLU A 510 3.43 0.67 20.06
CA GLU A 510 3.10 1.87 20.84
C GLU A 510 2.04 2.64 20.08
N LEU A 511 0.81 2.61 20.61
CA LEU A 511 -0.37 3.18 19.93
C LEU A 511 -0.85 4.41 20.70
N THR A 512 -1.00 5.50 19.98
CA THR A 512 -1.71 6.70 20.42
C THR A 512 -3.13 6.64 19.88
N LEU A 513 -4.08 6.26 20.72
CA LEU A 513 -5.46 5.93 20.37
C LEU A 513 -6.41 7.05 20.79
N PRO A 514 -7.02 7.80 19.85
CA PRO A 514 -8.13 8.68 20.16
C PRO A 514 -9.31 7.88 20.69
N VAL A 515 -10.01 8.42 21.67
CA VAL A 515 -11.23 7.82 22.26
C VAL A 515 -12.33 8.85 22.38
N ARG A 516 -13.57 8.44 22.19
CA ARG A 516 -14.76 9.27 22.35
C ARG A 516 -15.74 8.62 23.32
N LEU A 517 -16.10 9.36 24.37
CA LEU A 517 -17.06 8.95 25.37
C LEU A 517 -18.29 9.84 25.27
N THR A 518 -19.49 9.26 25.15
CA THR A 518 -20.75 10.00 25.06
C THR A 518 -21.63 9.64 26.27
N THR A 519 -22.14 10.67 26.95
CA THR A 519 -23.14 10.56 28.03
C THR A 519 -24.31 11.49 27.72
N ALA A 520 -25.39 11.41 28.46
CA ALA A 520 -26.51 12.35 28.33
C ALA A 520 -26.11 13.83 28.58
N ALA A 521 -24.98 14.08 29.25
CA ALA A 521 -24.43 15.42 29.49
C ALA A 521 -23.61 15.98 28.32
N GLY A 522 -23.17 15.11 27.39
CA GLY A 522 -22.38 15.49 26.22
C GLY A 522 -21.30 14.47 25.86
N THR A 523 -20.44 14.87 24.91
CA THR A 523 -19.34 14.06 24.39
C THR A 523 -18.00 14.57 24.95
N THR A 524 -17.12 13.64 25.31
CA THR A 524 -15.75 13.89 25.75
C THR A 524 -14.81 13.13 24.81
N ASP A 525 -13.92 13.86 24.16
CA ASP A 525 -12.83 13.31 23.36
C ASP A 525 -11.54 13.33 24.18
N ASP A 526 -10.76 12.26 24.12
CA ASP A 526 -9.48 12.12 24.81
C ASP A 526 -8.55 11.21 23.98
N THR A 527 -7.32 11.06 24.46
CA THR A 527 -6.31 10.20 23.80
C THR A 527 -5.62 9.33 24.85
N VAL A 528 -5.52 8.02 24.57
CA VAL A 528 -4.81 7.07 25.42
C VAL A 528 -3.59 6.51 24.70
N VAL A 529 -2.50 6.21 25.44
CA VAL A 529 -1.26 5.67 24.88
C VAL A 529 -1.07 4.25 25.36
N LEU A 530 -1.21 3.26 24.49
CA LEU A 530 -0.99 1.86 24.78
C LEU A 530 0.43 1.44 24.37
N ALA A 531 1.40 1.55 25.29
CA ALA A 531 2.79 1.15 25.08
C ALA A 531 3.15 -0.21 25.72
N ALA A 532 2.17 -0.93 26.26
CA ALA A 532 2.35 -2.22 26.93
C ALA A 532 1.33 -3.24 26.42
N ARG A 533 1.48 -4.51 26.84
CA ARG A 533 0.53 -5.58 26.49
C ARG A 533 -0.90 -5.25 26.90
N SER A 534 -1.08 -4.56 28.03
CA SER A 534 -2.39 -4.12 28.49
C SER A 534 -2.28 -2.87 29.36
N ALA A 535 -3.32 -2.04 29.34
CA ALA A 535 -3.44 -0.84 30.15
C ALA A 535 -4.89 -0.62 30.57
N ALA A 536 -5.09 0.28 31.55
CA ALA A 536 -6.41 0.74 31.95
C ALA A 536 -6.39 2.25 32.12
N TYR A 537 -7.45 2.91 31.63
CA TYR A 537 -7.65 4.36 31.66
C TYR A 537 -9.00 4.66 32.28
N ASP A 538 -9.14 5.78 33.00
CA ASP A 538 -10.41 6.09 33.63
C ASP A 538 -10.81 7.58 33.49
N TRP A 539 -12.12 7.79 33.44
CA TRP A 539 -12.75 9.10 33.34
C TRP A 539 -13.92 9.20 34.33
N ASP A 540 -13.97 10.28 35.08
CA ASP A 540 -15.09 10.58 35.97
C ASP A 540 -16.06 11.52 35.23
N LEU A 541 -17.23 11.02 34.83
CA LEU A 541 -18.22 11.75 34.02
C LEU A 541 -19.58 11.79 34.72
N ASP A 542 -20.40 12.76 34.34
CA ASP A 542 -21.78 12.88 34.81
C ASP A 542 -22.68 11.88 34.04
N GLY A 543 -23.18 10.89 34.76
CA GLY A 543 -24.16 9.93 34.27
C GLY A 543 -23.57 8.67 33.62
N PRO A 544 -24.44 7.78 33.12
CA PRO A 544 -24.05 6.54 32.48
C PRO A 544 -23.47 6.83 31.07
N LEU A 545 -22.57 5.96 30.65
CA LEU A 545 -22.01 5.96 29.29
C LEU A 545 -23.08 5.47 28.30
N GLU A 546 -23.40 6.27 27.30
CA GLU A 546 -24.31 5.92 26.21
C GLU A 546 -23.56 5.29 25.04
N ALA A 547 -22.33 5.78 24.75
CA ALA A 547 -21.45 5.24 23.72
C ALA A 547 -19.98 5.40 24.09
N PHE A 548 -19.15 4.48 23.64
CA PHE A 548 -17.69 4.55 23.62
C PHE A 548 -17.20 4.17 22.24
N VAL A 549 -16.34 4.98 21.67
CA VAL A 549 -15.74 4.73 20.35
C VAL A 549 -14.23 4.84 20.47
N LEU A 550 -13.54 3.80 20.05
CA LEU A 550 -12.11 3.77 19.87
C LEU A 550 -11.80 4.26 18.45
N ASP A 551 -10.85 5.19 18.31
CA ASP A 551 -10.50 5.85 17.04
C ASP A 551 -11.74 6.39 16.28
N PRO A 552 -12.44 7.38 16.82
CA PRO A 552 -13.71 7.85 16.25
C PRO A 552 -13.60 8.45 14.84
N GLU A 553 -12.42 8.85 14.42
CA GLU A 553 -12.15 9.42 13.09
C GLU A 553 -11.60 8.38 12.10
N GLY A 554 -11.32 7.14 12.57
CA GLY A 554 -10.88 6.02 11.75
C GLY A 554 -9.48 6.17 11.16
N TRP A 555 -8.54 6.77 11.92
CA TRP A 555 -7.18 7.05 11.45
C TRP A 555 -6.20 5.88 11.57
N LEU A 556 -6.52 4.84 12.36
CA LEU A 556 -5.55 3.79 12.70
C LEU A 556 -5.94 2.44 12.13
N LEU A 557 -4.97 1.72 11.62
CA LEU A 557 -5.13 0.33 11.18
C LEU A 557 -5.03 -0.61 12.38
N PHE A 558 -6.15 -1.13 12.87
CA PHE A 558 -6.19 -2.19 13.87
C PHE A 558 -7.46 -3.02 13.71
N ALA A 559 -7.42 -4.25 14.20
CA ALA A 559 -8.63 -5.04 14.44
C ALA A 559 -8.96 -4.98 15.92
N ASP A 560 -10.25 -4.97 16.25
CA ASP A 560 -10.68 -5.00 17.63
C ASP A 560 -11.78 -6.01 17.89
N GLU A 561 -11.80 -6.52 19.11
CA GLU A 561 -12.83 -7.42 19.61
C GLU A 561 -13.14 -7.12 21.09
N PRO A 562 -14.34 -7.47 21.56
CA PRO A 562 -14.69 -7.28 22.96
C PRO A 562 -13.76 -8.06 23.90
N LEU A 563 -13.16 -7.38 24.88
CA LEU A 563 -12.47 -8.03 25.97
C LEU A 563 -13.51 -8.63 26.92
N PRO A 564 -13.57 -9.95 27.09
CA PRO A 564 -14.57 -10.56 27.95
C PRO A 564 -14.41 -10.05 29.41
N PRO A 565 -15.50 -9.90 30.15
CA PRO A 565 -15.40 -9.55 31.55
C PRO A 565 -14.52 -10.58 32.30
N PRO A 566 -13.80 -10.15 33.36
CA PRO A 566 -12.95 -11.06 34.10
C PRO A 566 -13.80 -12.20 34.66
N ALA A 567 -13.25 -13.42 34.67
CA ALA A 567 -13.94 -14.60 35.18
C ALA A 567 -14.49 -14.40 36.58
N VAL A 568 -13.81 -13.55 37.36
CA VAL A 568 -14.25 -13.08 38.67
C VAL A 568 -14.07 -11.58 38.76
N ALA A 569 -15.16 -10.83 38.86
CA ALA A 569 -15.14 -9.41 39.17
C ALA A 569 -15.33 -9.25 40.70
N LEU A 570 -14.43 -8.54 41.37
CA LEU A 570 -14.46 -8.34 42.83
C LEU A 570 -14.35 -6.85 43.15
N ALA A 571 -15.42 -6.28 43.66
CA ALA A 571 -15.44 -4.90 44.14
C ALA A 571 -14.59 -4.72 45.41
N PRO A 572 -14.11 -3.50 45.71
CA PRO A 572 -13.44 -3.20 46.95
C PRO A 572 -14.32 -3.56 48.15
N PRO A 573 -13.77 -4.27 49.20
CA PRO A 573 -14.50 -4.57 50.40
C PRO A 573 -15.02 -3.30 51.11
N ARG A 574 -16.22 -3.38 51.68
CA ARG A 574 -16.81 -2.24 52.43
C ARG A 574 -17.34 -2.66 53.77
N PRO A 575 -17.09 -1.90 54.88
CA PRO A 575 -16.15 -0.76 54.89
C PRO A 575 -14.69 -1.17 54.75
N ASN A 576 -13.83 -0.26 54.30
CA ASN A 576 -12.39 -0.45 54.28
C ASN A 576 -11.71 0.90 54.65
N PRO A 577 -11.14 1.08 55.84
CA PRO A 577 -10.89 0.03 56.86
C PRO A 577 -12.16 -0.59 57.43
N ALA A 578 -12.08 -1.90 57.73
CA ALA A 578 -13.13 -2.65 58.40
C ALA A 578 -12.94 -2.59 59.93
N GLY A 579 -14.06 -2.53 60.66
CA GLY A 579 -14.10 -2.67 62.11
C GLY A 579 -14.20 -4.13 62.54
N ALA A 580 -14.56 -4.33 63.87
CA ALA A 580 -14.74 -5.67 64.46
C ALA A 580 -15.83 -6.48 63.71
N ASP A 581 -16.80 -5.82 63.08
CA ASP A 581 -17.92 -6.48 62.39
C ASP A 581 -17.52 -6.98 60.97
N GLY A 582 -16.25 -6.75 60.58
CA GLY A 582 -15.70 -7.21 59.29
C GLY A 582 -16.09 -6.35 58.09
N ALA A 583 -16.18 -6.95 56.91
CA ALA A 583 -16.45 -6.27 55.65
C ALA A 583 -17.33 -7.09 54.72
N ARG A 584 -18.16 -6.40 53.92
CA ARG A 584 -18.95 -7.00 52.87
C ARG A 584 -18.12 -7.03 51.57
N LEU A 585 -18.07 -8.18 50.90
CA LEU A 585 -17.57 -8.38 49.58
C LEU A 585 -18.74 -8.41 48.59
N SER A 586 -18.56 -7.74 47.46
CA SER A 586 -19.45 -7.83 46.30
C SER A 586 -18.65 -8.38 45.13
N PHE A 587 -19.09 -9.47 44.52
CA PHE A 587 -18.39 -10.10 43.41
C PHE A 587 -19.36 -10.71 42.38
N ALA A 588 -18.92 -10.80 41.14
CA ALA A 588 -19.62 -11.52 40.07
C ALA A 588 -18.71 -12.58 39.46
N VAL A 589 -19.30 -13.65 38.96
CA VAL A 589 -18.63 -14.70 38.18
C VAL A 589 -19.27 -14.75 36.78
N ASN A 590 -18.45 -14.90 35.76
CA ASN A 590 -18.91 -14.91 34.36
C ASN A 590 -19.07 -16.32 33.77
N ARG A 591 -18.79 -17.36 34.58
CA ARG A 591 -19.04 -18.77 34.24
C ARG A 591 -19.59 -19.51 35.45
N ASP A 592 -20.41 -20.52 35.16
CA ASP A 592 -20.87 -21.47 36.20
C ASP A 592 -19.68 -22.26 36.73
N GLY A 593 -19.69 -22.56 38.02
CA GLY A 593 -18.64 -23.35 38.67
C GLY A 593 -18.47 -23.09 40.14
N PRO A 594 -17.55 -23.85 40.78
CA PRO A 594 -17.29 -23.73 42.20
C PRO A 594 -16.63 -22.39 42.56
N VAL A 595 -17.16 -21.73 43.57
CA VAL A 595 -16.64 -20.46 44.08
C VAL A 595 -16.10 -20.64 45.47
N ARG A 596 -14.85 -20.18 45.71
CA ARG A 596 -14.16 -20.19 46.96
C ARG A 596 -13.65 -18.79 47.32
N ILE A 597 -13.76 -18.39 48.56
CA ILE A 597 -13.15 -17.15 49.08
C ILE A 597 -11.98 -17.52 49.99
N THR A 598 -10.85 -16.81 49.85
CA THR A 598 -9.68 -16.99 50.71
C THR A 598 -9.22 -15.67 51.32
N LEU A 599 -8.74 -15.71 52.58
CA LEU A 599 -8.14 -14.60 53.29
C LEU A 599 -6.64 -14.85 53.46
N HIS A 600 -5.81 -13.87 53.12
CA HIS A 600 -4.36 -13.93 53.25
C HIS A 600 -3.83 -12.76 54.08
N ASP A 601 -2.78 -13.01 54.85
CA ASP A 601 -2.03 -11.95 55.54
C ASP A 601 -1.06 -11.20 54.59
N ALA A 602 -0.36 -10.19 55.12
CA ALA A 602 0.60 -9.37 54.36
C ALA A 602 1.83 -10.17 53.87
N ARG A 603 2.03 -11.40 54.35
CA ARG A 603 3.09 -12.32 53.91
C ARG A 603 2.61 -13.35 52.87
N GLY A 604 1.32 -13.26 52.49
CA GLY A 604 0.69 -14.20 51.53
C GLY A 604 0.24 -15.53 52.16
N ARG A 605 0.34 -15.69 53.52
CA ARG A 605 -0.13 -16.89 54.19
C ARG A 605 -1.65 -16.88 54.24
N GLU A 606 -2.29 -17.97 53.82
CA GLU A 606 -3.73 -18.20 53.94
C GLU A 606 -4.13 -18.34 55.42
N LEU A 607 -5.07 -17.54 55.86
CA LEU A 607 -5.64 -17.51 57.18
C LEU A 607 -7.03 -18.13 57.24
N GLY A 608 -7.70 -18.26 56.11
CA GLY A 608 -9.02 -18.87 56.04
C GLY A 608 -9.47 -19.07 54.60
N ALA A 609 -10.36 -20.05 54.44
CA ALA A 609 -10.98 -20.37 53.16
C ALA A 609 -12.44 -20.77 53.39
N TRP A 610 -13.31 -20.31 52.50
CA TRP A 610 -14.75 -20.56 52.55
C TRP A 610 -15.24 -20.99 51.17
N ASP A 611 -15.73 -22.23 51.07
CA ASP A 611 -16.31 -22.75 49.84
C ASP A 611 -17.79 -22.35 49.77
N LEU A 612 -18.17 -21.64 48.70
CA LEU A 612 -19.53 -21.18 48.48
C LEU A 612 -20.37 -22.13 47.61
N GLY A 613 -19.74 -23.22 47.14
CA GLY A 613 -20.35 -24.22 46.26
C GLY A 613 -20.42 -23.75 44.77
N GLU A 614 -21.24 -24.44 44.01
CA GLU A 614 -21.50 -24.09 42.63
C GLU A 614 -22.34 -22.79 42.53
N MET A 615 -21.84 -21.82 41.76
CA MET A 615 -22.51 -20.55 41.56
C MET A 615 -22.67 -20.32 40.05
N SER A 616 -23.80 -19.74 39.62
CA SER A 616 -24.09 -19.48 38.24
C SER A 616 -23.52 -18.13 37.79
N ALA A 617 -23.10 -18.06 36.53
CA ALA A 617 -22.75 -16.81 35.89
C ALA A 617 -23.93 -15.84 35.88
N ARG A 618 -23.70 -14.60 36.33
CA ARG A 618 -24.68 -13.53 36.27
C ARG A 618 -24.02 -12.15 36.38
N GLU A 619 -24.62 -11.14 35.77
CA GLU A 619 -24.19 -9.74 35.87
C GLU A 619 -24.43 -9.16 37.28
N ALA A 620 -25.56 -9.52 37.92
CA ALA A 620 -25.87 -9.04 39.24
C ALA A 620 -24.88 -9.64 40.29
N PRO A 621 -24.19 -8.79 41.07
CA PRO A 621 -23.16 -9.27 41.96
C PRO A 621 -23.73 -10.13 43.11
N TYR A 622 -22.96 -11.11 43.51
CA TYR A 622 -23.12 -11.84 44.77
C TYR A 622 -22.57 -10.99 45.92
N ALA A 623 -23.14 -11.16 47.12
CA ALA A 623 -22.65 -10.53 48.34
C ALA A 623 -22.24 -11.58 49.35
N TRP A 624 -21.09 -11.42 49.95
CA TRP A 624 -20.60 -12.23 51.05
C TRP A 624 -20.04 -11.32 52.15
N HIS A 625 -20.24 -11.71 53.43
CA HIS A 625 -19.82 -10.91 54.55
C HIS A 625 -18.74 -11.63 55.34
N TRP A 626 -17.53 -11.05 55.38
CA TRP A 626 -16.46 -11.48 56.22
C TRP A 626 -16.63 -10.86 57.61
N LEU A 627 -16.67 -11.69 58.65
CA LEU A 627 -16.96 -11.29 60.03
C LEU A 627 -15.69 -10.96 60.86
N GLY A 628 -14.54 -10.73 60.20
CA GLY A 628 -13.30 -10.39 60.89
C GLY A 628 -12.61 -11.59 61.59
N HIS A 629 -12.88 -12.83 61.13
CA HIS A 629 -12.34 -14.06 61.69
C HIS A 629 -11.53 -14.85 60.64
N ASP A 630 -10.62 -15.70 61.11
CA ASP A 630 -9.91 -16.69 60.30
C ASP A 630 -10.80 -17.90 59.97
N GLY A 631 -10.22 -18.90 59.25
CA GLY A 631 -10.95 -20.13 58.89
C GLY A 631 -11.36 -21.02 60.09
N ASP A 632 -10.72 -20.86 61.22
CA ASP A 632 -11.04 -21.57 62.48
C ASP A 632 -12.05 -20.77 63.33
N GLY A 633 -12.52 -19.64 62.84
CA GLY A 633 -13.44 -18.77 63.60
C GLY A 633 -12.79 -17.90 64.67
N ARG A 634 -11.46 -17.79 64.73
CA ARG A 634 -10.73 -16.92 65.62
C ARG A 634 -10.64 -15.50 65.11
N PRO A 635 -10.79 -14.48 65.96
CA PRO A 635 -10.61 -13.09 65.53
C PRO A 635 -9.21 -12.85 65.04
N VAL A 636 -9.09 -12.22 63.80
CA VAL A 636 -7.80 -11.79 63.28
C VAL A 636 -7.41 -10.42 63.86
N ALA A 637 -6.12 -10.17 64.01
CA ALA A 637 -5.58 -8.93 64.58
C ALA A 637 -5.79 -7.73 63.60
N SER A 638 -5.69 -6.49 64.13
CA SER A 638 -5.61 -5.30 63.26
C SER A 638 -4.44 -5.43 62.30
N GLY A 639 -4.66 -5.11 61.01
CA GLY A 639 -3.65 -5.28 59.97
C GLY A 639 -4.17 -5.16 58.54
N THR A 640 -3.29 -5.44 57.62
CA THR A 640 -3.61 -5.48 56.18
C THR A 640 -3.73 -6.93 55.72
N TYR A 641 -4.80 -7.20 55.00
CA TYR A 641 -5.18 -8.51 54.50
C TYR A 641 -5.54 -8.43 53.03
N TRP A 642 -5.58 -9.58 52.33
CA TRP A 642 -6.09 -9.72 50.95
C TRP A 642 -7.20 -10.76 50.97
N LEU A 643 -8.37 -10.33 50.51
CA LEU A 643 -9.48 -11.24 50.23
C LEU A 643 -9.46 -11.58 48.76
N ALA A 644 -9.47 -12.87 48.42
CA ALA A 644 -9.54 -13.35 47.07
C ALA A 644 -10.79 -14.22 46.85
N VAL A 645 -11.45 -14.01 45.70
CA VAL A 645 -12.57 -14.85 45.25
C VAL A 645 -12.04 -15.68 44.08
N TRP A 646 -12.27 -16.96 44.12
CA TRP A 646 -11.89 -17.94 43.11
C TRP A 646 -13.14 -18.48 42.43
N ASN A 647 -13.12 -18.70 41.12
CA ASN A 647 -14.08 -19.47 40.34
C ASN A 647 -13.29 -20.47 39.51
N GLY A 648 -13.18 -21.71 40.00
CA GLY A 648 -12.26 -22.71 39.48
C GLY A 648 -10.80 -22.26 39.61
N ASP A 649 -10.09 -22.15 38.47
CA ASP A 649 -8.69 -21.74 38.36
C ASP A 649 -8.48 -20.22 38.33
N ARG A 650 -9.54 -19.44 38.17
CA ARG A 650 -9.52 -17.98 38.03
C ARG A 650 -9.76 -17.29 39.37
N ARG A 651 -9.05 -16.17 39.61
CA ARG A 651 -9.19 -15.42 40.85
C ARG A 651 -9.16 -13.90 40.62
N ALA A 652 -9.85 -13.19 41.54
CA ALA A 652 -9.64 -11.77 41.77
C ALA A 652 -9.36 -11.52 43.27
N SER A 653 -8.52 -10.55 43.62
CA SER A 653 -8.21 -10.22 45.01
C SER A 653 -8.26 -8.72 45.26
N ARG A 654 -8.62 -8.35 46.52
CA ARG A 654 -8.64 -6.96 46.98
C ARG A 654 -8.00 -6.84 48.34
N LYS A 655 -7.30 -5.72 48.54
CA LYS A 655 -6.72 -5.34 49.82
C LYS A 655 -7.84 -4.93 50.81
N LEU A 656 -7.72 -5.37 52.02
CA LEU A 656 -8.57 -5.00 53.13
C LEU A 656 -7.71 -4.60 54.34
N THR A 657 -8.03 -3.48 54.96
CA THR A 657 -7.45 -3.08 56.25
C THR A 657 -8.47 -3.33 57.36
N LEU A 658 -8.04 -4.02 58.43
CA LEU A 658 -8.86 -4.26 59.63
C LEU A 658 -8.32 -3.41 60.78
N THR A 659 -9.20 -2.71 61.47
CA THR A 659 -8.90 -1.93 62.68
C THR A 659 -9.82 -2.40 63.82
N ARG A 660 -9.26 -2.87 64.89
CA ARG A 660 -9.98 -3.33 66.09
C ARG A 660 -9.60 -2.46 67.26
#